data_f2002c0fdc46b546401cea4cf61e567c
#
_entry.id   f2002c0fdc46b546401cea4cf61e567c
#
_cell.length_a   1.000
_cell.length_b   1.000
_cell.length_c   1.000
_cell.angle_alpha   90.00
_cell.angle_beta   90.00
_cell.angle_gamma   90.00
#
_symmetry.space_group_name_H-M   'P 1'
#
loop_
_entity.id
_entity.type
_entity.pdbx_description
1 polymer ?
#
loop_
_entity_poly.entity_id
_entity_poly.type
_entity_poly.pdbx_seq_one_letter_code
_entity_poly.pdbx_strand_id
1 'polypeptide(L)'
;MAAFERICSGIPDMDQALDNIRLGDNVVWRVSNLQEFRYFCEPYIEQAIKDNRRIVYFRFASHEPLVKECPQVERIEIPLSHRFEDFTVKIHKIIEKEGFDVFYVFDCLSELQTAWATDLMMGNFFRVTCPFLFTLDTVAFFPIIRGKHSFHAVKKILNTTQLLLDVYSDRRNTYVRPAKVWNRDSETMFRPHIYNRETGAFRPILDGVQSSRFYQVLDKFQRTGEEQFTDSWNRFFNTAKMLYDNHMNTDDACNTMCNIMMTRDEKLRFMVKKHFTPQDYFNVRNHMIGTGMIGGKACGMLLSRAIVRNLAPDIDEVLEPHDSFFIGSDVYYTYIVDNGFWDIRVRQREEEEYFSLAEEFAQKLKNGVFSEEMQNQFLHILEYYGQDPFIVRSSSILEDGFGNAFAGKYESVFCANRGTLEERLLEFENAIKTVYASSMSLSALDYRKRRGLDKRDEQMALLVQRVSGSYYGSYYMPCAAGVGYSYSPYKFLEQIDPKAGMLRLVMGLGTAAVDRTEGSYPRLVSLDMPQATSCTTIAEKHQFSQRKVEAVDTSGHCVRQMYLDQIEGFLPEYLANILLDHDFDAERSFRERGINRSVRFIACSGIVKNQILMKQIQDIMQLLQKEYEYPVDIEFTVNLSETGEYSINLLQCRPLKVFKDIGKAQIPEDIAEEKIILENVHSSMGLSRNVKIDHIVLVDPIAYYNMPYVRKPNVAKLIGTITWKYKGKNKHMLLMVPGRIGTSSPELGVPTTFADISEFEAICEIEEKKAGYNPELSYGSHIFQDLVEAEILYTAVFANEKTLRFAPEKLAEYPDIVSLFTEDPELKQVVHVYDTSKVSCELCNDLQNERLVLYQQ
;
A
#
# COMPACT_ATOMS: atom_id res chain seq x y z
N MET A 1 -8.56 -31.15 33.65
CA MET A 1 -8.76 -29.76 33.26
C MET A 1 -8.46 -28.87 34.43
N ALA A 2 -7.30 -28.21 34.47
CA ALA A 2 -6.95 -27.24 35.51
C ALA A 2 -7.69 -25.89 35.29
N ALA A 3 -8.42 -25.77 34.18
CA ALA A 3 -9.26 -24.61 33.89
C ALA A 3 -10.23 -24.37 35.04
N PHE A 4 -10.18 -23.17 35.61
CA PHE A 4 -10.96 -22.73 36.79
C PHE A 4 -10.41 -23.14 38.18
N GLU A 5 -9.17 -23.62 38.29
CA GLU A 5 -8.52 -23.75 39.58
C GLU A 5 -8.49 -22.39 40.30
N ARG A 6 -8.90 -22.39 41.57
CA ARG A 6 -8.92 -21.18 42.42
C ARG A 6 -7.51 -20.81 42.83
N ILE A 7 -7.18 -19.53 42.61
CA ILE A 7 -5.87 -18.95 42.92
C ILE A 7 -6.04 -17.85 43.98
N CYS A 8 -5.09 -17.76 44.87
CA CYS A 8 -5.07 -16.66 45.86
C CYS A 8 -4.50 -15.39 45.22
N SER A 9 -5.20 -14.27 45.33
CA SER A 9 -4.75 -12.95 44.89
C SER A 9 -3.71 -12.30 45.81
N GLY A 10 -3.43 -12.88 46.97
CA GLY A 10 -2.67 -12.26 48.06
C GLY A 10 -3.50 -11.36 49.00
N ILE A 11 -4.80 -11.20 48.69
CA ILE A 11 -5.75 -10.46 49.52
C ILE A 11 -6.93 -11.40 49.85
N PRO A 12 -6.90 -12.14 50.98
CA PRO A 12 -7.88 -13.19 51.31
C PRO A 12 -9.34 -12.69 51.29
N ASP A 13 -9.61 -11.50 51.81
CA ASP A 13 -10.96 -10.94 51.80
C ASP A 13 -11.46 -10.64 50.37
N MET A 14 -10.57 -10.27 49.46
CA MET A 14 -10.91 -10.07 48.03
C MET A 14 -11.19 -11.40 47.35
N ASP A 15 -10.41 -12.45 47.68
CA ASP A 15 -10.62 -13.79 47.18
C ASP A 15 -12.00 -14.32 47.60
N GLN A 16 -12.41 -14.07 48.85
CA GLN A 16 -13.72 -14.42 49.34
C GLN A 16 -14.83 -13.62 48.63
N ALA A 17 -14.63 -12.31 48.42
CA ALA A 17 -15.62 -11.44 47.82
C ALA A 17 -15.83 -11.76 46.32
N LEU A 18 -14.77 -12.15 45.59
CA LEU A 18 -14.80 -12.45 44.17
C LEU A 18 -14.91 -13.94 43.83
N ASP A 19 -15.03 -14.82 44.85
CA ASP A 19 -14.92 -16.28 44.68
C ASP A 19 -13.62 -16.67 43.97
N ASN A 20 -12.52 -16.13 44.43
CA ASN A 20 -11.15 -16.25 43.94
C ASN A 20 -10.88 -15.75 42.50
N ILE A 21 -9.64 -15.46 42.21
CA ILE A 21 -9.08 -15.44 40.85
C ILE A 21 -8.96 -16.91 40.43
N ARG A 22 -9.07 -17.19 39.13
CA ARG A 22 -8.99 -18.55 38.60
C ARG A 22 -8.00 -18.63 37.43
N LEU A 23 -7.43 -19.81 37.23
CA LEU A 23 -6.65 -20.07 36.02
C LEU A 23 -7.49 -19.80 34.79
N GLY A 24 -6.91 -19.06 33.83
CA GLY A 24 -7.58 -18.54 32.66
C GLY A 24 -8.07 -17.08 32.78
N ASP A 25 -8.00 -16.47 33.98
CA ASP A 25 -8.52 -15.13 34.18
C ASP A 25 -7.63 -14.04 33.56
N ASN A 26 -8.25 -13.21 32.76
CA ASN A 26 -7.73 -11.91 32.33
C ASN A 26 -8.39 -10.85 33.21
N VAL A 27 -7.62 -10.21 34.08
CA VAL A 27 -8.09 -9.25 35.07
C VAL A 27 -7.71 -7.83 34.65
N VAL A 28 -8.69 -7.03 34.31
CA VAL A 28 -8.48 -5.63 33.97
C VAL A 28 -8.76 -4.73 35.15
N TRP A 29 -7.76 -3.94 35.51
CA TRP A 29 -7.82 -2.93 36.56
C TRP A 29 -7.97 -1.54 35.95
N ARG A 30 -9.17 -0.95 36.05
CA ARG A 30 -9.43 0.40 35.59
C ARG A 30 -9.20 1.38 36.74
N VAL A 31 -8.07 2.07 36.70
CA VAL A 31 -7.54 2.92 37.77
C VAL A 31 -7.50 4.39 37.35
N SER A 32 -7.42 5.29 38.34
CA SER A 32 -7.22 6.73 38.09
C SER A 32 -5.73 7.08 37.92
N ASN A 33 -4.86 6.32 38.59
CA ASN A 33 -3.41 6.42 38.49
C ASN A 33 -2.77 5.03 38.76
N LEU A 34 -1.53 4.87 38.34
CA LEU A 34 -0.84 3.56 38.42
C LEU A 34 -0.48 3.13 39.84
N GLN A 35 -0.46 4.06 40.81
CA GLN A 35 -0.25 3.69 42.20
C GLN A 35 -1.44 2.87 42.75
N GLU A 36 -2.66 3.15 42.30
CA GLU A 36 -3.84 2.36 42.65
C GLU A 36 -3.72 0.90 42.16
N PHE A 37 -3.12 0.66 41.01
CA PHE A 37 -2.88 -0.67 40.47
C PHE A 37 -1.85 -1.45 41.31
N ARG A 38 -0.78 -0.76 41.74
CA ARG A 38 0.27 -1.41 42.58
C ARG A 38 -0.28 -2.01 43.88
N TYR A 39 -1.32 -1.43 44.47
CA TYR A 39 -1.93 -1.95 45.70
C TYR A 39 -2.49 -3.35 45.52
N PHE A 40 -2.83 -3.77 44.35
CA PHE A 40 -3.34 -5.12 44.05
C PHE A 40 -2.32 -6.00 43.32
N CYS A 41 -1.44 -5.39 42.55
CA CYS A 41 -0.39 -6.09 41.83
C CYS A 41 0.72 -6.61 42.73
N GLU A 42 1.16 -5.85 43.74
CA GLU A 42 2.21 -6.26 44.69
C GLU A 42 1.79 -7.50 45.51
N PRO A 43 0.62 -7.53 46.17
CA PRO A 43 0.17 -8.75 46.91
C PRO A 43 0.01 -9.97 46.00
N TYR A 44 -0.48 -9.75 44.74
CA TYR A 44 -0.63 -10.80 43.75
C TYR A 44 0.72 -11.44 43.40
N ILE A 45 1.74 -10.63 43.14
CA ILE A 45 3.11 -11.12 42.85
C ILE A 45 3.71 -11.84 44.04
N GLU A 46 3.60 -11.26 45.24
CA GLU A 46 4.09 -11.88 46.48
C GLU A 46 3.45 -13.23 46.73
N GLN A 47 2.15 -13.36 46.47
CA GLN A 47 1.45 -14.64 46.60
C GLN A 47 1.89 -15.66 45.54
N ALA A 48 1.99 -15.22 44.31
CA ALA A 48 2.44 -16.04 43.18
C ALA A 48 3.88 -16.60 43.41
N ILE A 49 4.78 -15.81 44.00
CA ILE A 49 6.11 -16.25 44.44
C ILE A 49 6.02 -17.32 45.51
N LYS A 50 5.17 -17.14 46.53
CA LYS A 50 4.95 -18.15 47.59
C LYS A 50 4.40 -19.44 47.03
N ASP A 51 3.55 -19.36 46.03
CA ASP A 51 2.93 -20.50 45.35
C ASP A 51 3.86 -21.11 44.28
N ASN A 52 5.11 -20.61 44.18
CA ASN A 52 6.13 -21.05 43.20
C ASN A 52 5.64 -21.00 41.74
N ARG A 53 4.85 -19.98 41.39
CA ARG A 53 4.33 -19.76 40.04
C ARG A 53 5.37 -19.05 39.17
N ARG A 54 5.38 -19.35 37.89
CA ARG A 54 6.17 -18.61 36.88
C ARG A 54 5.52 -17.25 36.66
N ILE A 55 6.31 -16.16 36.78
CA ILE A 55 5.81 -14.78 36.63
C ILE A 55 6.59 -14.06 35.57
N VAL A 56 5.88 -13.43 34.62
CA VAL A 56 6.44 -12.62 33.53
C VAL A 56 5.84 -11.23 33.58
N TYR A 57 6.70 -10.21 33.57
CA TYR A 57 6.32 -8.81 33.50
C TYR A 57 6.67 -8.21 32.13
N PHE A 58 5.66 -7.82 31.33
CA PHE A 58 5.84 -7.13 30.06
C PHE A 58 6.04 -5.64 30.27
N ARG A 59 7.25 -5.17 30.02
CA ARG A 59 7.65 -3.77 30.15
C ARG A 59 7.70 -3.08 28.78
N PHE A 60 6.89 -2.02 28.57
CA PHE A 60 6.84 -1.29 27.31
C PHE A 60 6.51 0.20 27.45
N ALA A 61 5.96 0.63 28.57
CA ALA A 61 5.56 2.02 28.79
C ALA A 61 6.70 2.87 29.38
N SER A 62 6.58 4.21 29.28
CA SER A 62 7.60 5.14 29.78
C SER A 62 7.50 5.42 31.28
N HIS A 63 6.35 5.11 31.92
CA HIS A 63 6.17 5.32 33.36
C HIS A 63 7.16 4.45 34.19
N GLU A 64 7.31 4.75 35.47
CA GLU A 64 8.11 3.90 36.36
C GLU A 64 7.60 2.45 36.37
N PRO A 65 8.51 1.45 36.44
CA PRO A 65 8.14 0.05 36.47
C PRO A 65 7.07 -0.24 37.52
N LEU A 66 6.02 -0.98 37.15
CA LEU A 66 4.92 -1.36 38.05
C LEU A 66 5.34 -2.45 39.03
N VAL A 67 6.27 -3.29 38.60
CA VAL A 67 6.83 -4.39 39.39
C VAL A 67 8.25 -4.03 39.78
N LYS A 68 8.57 -4.16 41.07
CA LYS A 68 9.93 -4.00 41.60
C LYS A 68 10.83 -5.11 41.06
N GLU A 69 12.11 -4.81 40.92
CA GLU A 69 13.09 -5.82 40.52
C GLU A 69 13.11 -6.97 41.50
N CYS A 70 12.87 -8.17 41.02
CA CYS A 70 12.81 -9.38 41.79
C CYS A 70 13.32 -10.55 40.97
N PRO A 71 14.26 -11.37 41.49
CA PRO A 71 14.83 -12.50 40.73
C PRO A 71 13.81 -13.55 40.29
N GLN A 72 12.65 -13.62 40.96
CA GLN A 72 11.57 -14.56 40.64
C GLN A 72 10.62 -14.06 39.56
N VAL A 73 10.75 -12.79 39.14
CA VAL A 73 9.92 -12.21 38.10
C VAL A 73 10.78 -11.94 36.87
N GLU A 74 10.48 -12.59 35.77
CA GLU A 74 11.13 -12.30 34.49
C GLU A 74 10.56 -11.02 33.89
N ARG A 75 11.42 -10.01 33.73
CA ARG A 75 11.06 -8.75 33.06
C ARG A 75 11.46 -8.81 31.60
N ILE A 76 10.48 -8.67 30.72
CA ILE A 76 10.67 -8.66 29.26
C ILE A 76 10.37 -7.27 28.72
N GLU A 77 11.37 -6.63 28.11
CA GLU A 77 11.21 -5.31 27.51
C GLU A 77 10.77 -5.41 26.06
N ILE A 78 9.71 -4.69 25.71
CA ILE A 78 9.18 -4.60 24.36
C ILE A 78 9.26 -3.13 23.90
N PRO A 79 10.08 -2.82 22.88
CA PRO A 79 10.24 -1.45 22.40
C PRO A 79 8.92 -0.84 21.89
N LEU A 80 8.67 0.42 22.22
CA LEU A 80 7.51 1.19 21.72
C LEU A 80 7.53 1.42 20.19
N SER A 81 8.67 1.17 19.54
CA SER A 81 8.80 1.24 18.09
C SER A 81 7.97 0.17 17.36
N HIS A 82 7.63 -0.92 18.05
CA HIS A 82 6.73 -1.94 17.52
C HIS A 82 5.30 -1.40 17.43
N ARG A 83 4.63 -1.71 16.32
CA ARG A 83 3.23 -1.37 16.09
C ARG A 83 2.32 -2.49 16.55
N PHE A 84 1.02 -2.33 16.32
CA PHE A 84 -0.01 -3.27 16.77
C PHE A 84 0.30 -4.72 16.42
N GLU A 85 0.57 -5.02 15.16
CA GLU A 85 0.81 -6.39 14.70
C GLU A 85 2.11 -6.94 15.30
N ASP A 86 3.23 -6.24 15.13
CA ASP A 86 4.53 -6.68 15.66
C ASP A 86 4.55 -6.77 17.19
N PHE A 87 3.90 -5.82 17.87
CA PHE A 87 3.77 -5.81 19.32
C PHE A 87 2.97 -7.03 19.81
N THR A 88 1.81 -7.26 19.20
CA THR A 88 0.91 -8.37 19.57
C THR A 88 1.54 -9.72 19.26
N VAL A 89 2.11 -9.89 18.07
CA VAL A 89 2.79 -11.14 17.68
C VAL A 89 3.97 -11.45 18.59
N LYS A 90 4.76 -10.43 18.95
CA LYS A 90 5.89 -10.63 19.87
C LYS A 90 5.43 -11.09 21.25
N ILE A 91 4.37 -10.47 21.78
CA ILE A 91 3.76 -10.90 23.05
C ILE A 91 3.25 -12.34 22.94
N HIS A 92 2.51 -12.68 21.87
CA HIS A 92 1.98 -14.03 21.69
C HIS A 92 3.08 -15.07 21.58
N LYS A 93 4.17 -14.82 20.83
CA LYS A 93 5.33 -15.75 20.76
C LYS A 93 5.98 -15.97 22.11
N ILE A 94 6.06 -14.95 22.96
CA ILE A 94 6.57 -15.10 24.33
C ILE A 94 5.62 -15.95 25.15
N ILE A 95 4.31 -15.64 25.12
CA ILE A 95 3.28 -16.41 25.86
C ILE A 95 3.27 -17.87 25.41
N GLU A 96 3.36 -18.14 24.11
CA GLU A 96 3.42 -19.49 23.54
C GLU A 96 4.66 -20.26 24.02
N LYS A 97 5.81 -19.60 24.04
CA LYS A 97 7.08 -20.18 24.54
C LYS A 97 7.02 -20.50 26.03
N GLU A 98 6.42 -19.62 26.83
CA GLU A 98 6.28 -19.83 28.30
C GLU A 98 5.26 -20.94 28.59
N GLY A 99 4.21 -21.09 27.78
CA GLY A 99 3.22 -22.19 27.89
C GLY A 99 2.16 -21.97 28.96
N PHE A 100 1.76 -23.09 29.60
CA PHE A 100 0.62 -23.12 30.52
C PHE A 100 0.97 -22.59 31.90
N ASP A 101 -0.06 -22.13 32.61
CA ASP A 101 -0.05 -21.82 34.07
C ASP A 101 0.94 -20.70 34.44
N VAL A 102 1.15 -19.74 33.51
CA VAL A 102 2.05 -18.60 33.72
C VAL A 102 1.25 -17.37 34.16
N PHE A 103 1.82 -16.61 35.09
CA PHE A 103 1.23 -15.37 35.59
C PHE A 103 1.87 -14.17 34.92
N TYR A 104 1.04 -13.35 34.31
CA TYR A 104 1.48 -12.16 33.56
C TYR A 104 1.06 -10.86 34.24
N VAL A 105 1.98 -9.90 34.22
CA VAL A 105 1.66 -8.50 34.51
C VAL A 105 2.02 -7.68 33.30
N PHE A 106 1.12 -6.85 32.85
CA PHE A 106 1.34 -5.93 31.76
C PHE A 106 1.57 -4.51 32.28
N ASP A 107 2.43 -3.76 31.61
CA ASP A 107 2.47 -2.30 31.77
C ASP A 107 1.14 -1.67 31.39
N CYS A 108 0.96 -0.40 31.69
CA CYS A 108 -0.26 0.32 31.37
C CYS A 108 -0.48 0.46 29.86
N LEU A 109 -1.42 -0.31 29.33
CA LEU A 109 -1.76 -0.28 27.92
C LEU A 109 -2.26 1.11 27.44
N SER A 110 -2.86 1.92 28.33
CA SER A 110 -3.28 3.29 28.00
C SER A 110 -2.12 4.23 27.64
N GLU A 111 -0.88 3.91 28.03
CA GLU A 111 0.30 4.68 27.65
C GLU A 111 0.72 4.45 26.17
N LEU A 112 0.29 3.34 25.57
CA LEU A 112 0.52 3.08 24.16
C LEU A 112 -0.25 4.03 23.24
N GLN A 113 -1.25 4.76 23.73
CA GLN A 113 -2.02 5.73 22.96
C GLN A 113 -1.14 6.84 22.36
N THR A 114 -0.05 7.19 23.03
CA THR A 114 0.91 8.18 22.53
C THR A 114 1.76 7.65 21.39
N ALA A 115 1.88 6.33 21.25
CA ALA A 115 2.71 5.67 20.24
C ALA A 115 1.91 5.22 19.00
N TRP A 116 0.81 4.45 19.22
CA TRP A 116 0.03 3.87 18.12
C TRP A 116 -1.34 3.31 18.55
N ALA A 117 -1.59 3.10 19.82
CA ALA A 117 -2.77 2.38 20.28
C ALA A 117 -3.98 3.30 20.37
N THR A 118 -4.70 3.44 19.28
CA THR A 118 -6.04 4.06 19.31
C THR A 118 -7.02 3.16 20.06
N ASP A 119 -8.22 3.65 20.34
CA ASP A 119 -9.27 2.84 20.98
C ASP A 119 -9.66 1.61 20.15
N LEU A 120 -9.61 1.71 18.82
CA LEU A 120 -9.80 0.54 17.93
C LEU A 120 -8.70 -0.50 18.15
N MET A 121 -7.45 -0.08 18.17
CA MET A 121 -6.31 -0.98 18.36
C MET A 121 -6.29 -1.56 19.77
N MET A 122 -6.68 -0.79 20.77
CA MET A 122 -6.81 -1.29 22.14
C MET A 122 -7.86 -2.41 22.23
N GLY A 123 -9.04 -2.19 21.68
CA GLY A 123 -10.08 -3.22 21.60
C GLY A 123 -9.63 -4.47 20.86
N ASN A 124 -8.91 -4.31 19.74
CA ASN A 124 -8.36 -5.42 18.95
C ASN A 124 -7.32 -6.22 19.74
N PHE A 125 -6.42 -5.56 20.49
CA PHE A 125 -5.42 -6.22 21.33
C PHE A 125 -6.08 -7.14 22.35
N PHE A 126 -7.06 -6.65 23.10
CA PHE A 126 -7.79 -7.48 24.06
C PHE A 126 -8.52 -8.64 23.39
N ARG A 127 -9.11 -8.41 22.21
CA ARG A 127 -9.89 -9.42 21.48
C ARG A 127 -9.03 -10.58 20.97
N VAL A 128 -7.76 -10.36 20.63
CA VAL A 128 -6.87 -11.44 20.19
C VAL A 128 -6.02 -12.02 21.31
N THR A 129 -5.68 -11.23 22.33
CA THR A 129 -4.76 -11.65 23.41
C THR A 129 -5.48 -12.38 24.55
N CYS A 130 -6.64 -11.87 25.03
CA CYS A 130 -7.34 -12.48 26.15
C CYS A 130 -7.84 -13.91 25.88
N PRO A 131 -8.45 -14.23 24.71
CA PRO A 131 -8.80 -15.61 24.40
C PRO A 131 -7.58 -16.52 24.29
N PHE A 132 -6.47 -16.03 23.77
CA PHE A 132 -5.22 -16.78 23.67
C PHE A 132 -4.65 -17.13 25.05
N LEU A 133 -4.56 -16.15 25.97
CA LEU A 133 -4.18 -16.37 27.35
C LEU A 133 -5.11 -17.34 28.09
N PHE A 134 -6.42 -17.22 27.83
CA PHE A 134 -7.41 -18.13 28.43
C PHE A 134 -7.21 -19.59 28.05
N THR A 135 -6.82 -19.87 26.78
CA THR A 135 -6.57 -21.25 26.32
C THR A 135 -5.36 -21.89 26.93
N LEU A 136 -4.44 -21.11 27.52
CA LEU A 136 -3.22 -21.55 28.16
C LEU A 136 -3.35 -21.62 29.71
N ASP A 137 -4.57 -21.51 30.25
CA ASP A 137 -4.82 -21.51 31.70
C ASP A 137 -3.92 -20.50 32.45
N THR A 138 -3.63 -19.34 31.88
CA THR A 138 -2.77 -18.30 32.47
C THR A 138 -3.58 -17.32 33.32
N VAL A 139 -2.92 -16.50 34.13
CA VAL A 139 -3.55 -15.35 34.80
C VAL A 139 -2.84 -14.07 34.38
N ALA A 140 -3.58 -13.08 33.91
CA ALA A 140 -2.99 -11.84 33.40
C ALA A 140 -3.64 -10.60 34.03
N PHE A 141 -2.81 -9.67 34.52
CA PHE A 141 -3.23 -8.38 35.08
C PHE A 141 -2.92 -7.26 34.10
N PHE A 142 -3.96 -6.48 33.76
CA PHE A 142 -3.90 -5.37 32.81
C PHE A 142 -4.38 -4.06 33.48
N PRO A 143 -3.51 -3.07 33.71
CA PRO A 143 -3.95 -1.75 34.14
C PRO A 143 -4.35 -0.89 32.93
N ILE A 144 -5.50 -0.23 33.04
CA ILE A 144 -5.95 0.81 32.11
C ILE A 144 -6.32 2.06 32.90
N ILE A 145 -6.01 3.24 32.34
CA ILE A 145 -6.31 4.54 33.01
C ILE A 145 -7.76 4.94 32.69
N ARG A 146 -8.49 5.21 33.78
CA ARG A 146 -9.85 5.74 33.68
C ARG A 146 -9.87 7.05 32.88
N GLY A 147 -10.85 7.15 32.00
CA GLY A 147 -11.06 8.34 31.18
C GLY A 147 -10.09 8.51 30.03
N LYS A 148 -9.13 7.64 29.82
CA LYS A 148 -8.30 7.61 28.61
C LYS A 148 -9.05 6.98 27.42
N HIS A 149 -9.92 6.01 27.66
CA HIS A 149 -10.66 5.27 26.65
C HIS A 149 -12.13 5.63 26.60
N SER A 150 -12.74 5.54 25.40
CA SER A 150 -14.17 5.72 25.21
C SER A 150 -14.97 4.58 25.83
N PHE A 151 -16.27 4.81 26.04
CA PHE A 151 -17.19 3.76 26.52
C PHE A 151 -17.20 2.55 25.58
N HIS A 152 -17.12 2.74 24.27
CA HIS A 152 -17.10 1.66 23.28
C HIS A 152 -15.85 0.78 23.39
N ALA A 153 -14.68 1.38 23.60
CA ALA A 153 -13.45 0.61 23.82
C ALA A 153 -13.52 -0.21 25.12
N VAL A 154 -13.97 0.41 26.21
CA VAL A 154 -14.16 -0.28 27.50
C VAL A 154 -15.18 -1.41 27.37
N LYS A 155 -16.27 -1.24 26.60
CA LYS A 155 -17.23 -2.31 26.31
C LYS A 155 -16.59 -3.48 25.56
N LYS A 156 -15.73 -3.22 24.56
CA LYS A 156 -14.97 -4.28 23.86
C LYS A 156 -14.05 -5.05 24.83
N ILE A 157 -13.32 -4.34 25.70
CA ILE A 157 -12.47 -4.93 26.73
C ILE A 157 -13.32 -5.80 27.70
N LEU A 158 -14.44 -5.25 28.19
CA LEU A 158 -15.36 -5.95 29.07
C LEU A 158 -15.88 -7.26 28.46
N ASN A 159 -16.13 -7.29 27.14
CA ASN A 159 -16.62 -8.50 26.47
C ASN A 159 -15.58 -9.63 26.41
N THR A 160 -14.29 -9.32 26.43
CA THR A 160 -13.20 -10.28 26.24
C THR A 160 -12.51 -10.73 27.54
N THR A 161 -12.64 -9.96 28.61
CA THR A 161 -11.99 -10.24 29.88
C THR A 161 -12.90 -11.00 30.84
N GLN A 162 -12.35 -11.75 31.79
CA GLN A 162 -13.11 -12.45 32.82
C GLN A 162 -13.46 -11.55 34.02
N LEU A 163 -12.52 -10.66 34.40
CA LEU A 163 -12.78 -9.66 35.43
C LEU A 163 -12.46 -8.27 34.93
N LEU A 164 -13.32 -7.31 35.29
CA LEU A 164 -13.03 -5.87 35.18
C LEU A 164 -13.36 -5.22 36.52
N LEU A 165 -12.34 -4.66 37.14
CA LEU A 165 -12.38 -4.08 38.49
C LEU A 165 -12.10 -2.58 38.38
N ASP A 166 -13.07 -1.77 38.84
CA ASP A 166 -12.95 -0.33 38.92
C ASP A 166 -12.38 0.08 40.26
N VAL A 167 -11.26 0.77 40.26
CA VAL A 167 -10.62 1.29 41.47
C VAL A 167 -10.81 2.80 41.57
N TYR A 168 -11.22 3.27 42.72
CA TYR A 168 -11.38 4.70 43.01
C TYR A 168 -10.68 4.99 44.33
N SER A 169 -10.04 6.12 44.49
CA SER A 169 -9.41 6.53 45.74
C SER A 169 -9.79 7.95 46.10
N ASP A 170 -9.98 8.17 47.37
CA ASP A 170 -9.96 9.45 48.01
C ASP A 170 -8.74 9.60 48.94
N ARG A 171 -8.67 10.65 49.72
CA ARG A 171 -7.54 10.90 50.66
C ARG A 171 -7.41 9.82 51.75
N ARG A 172 -8.43 9.03 52.01
CA ARG A 172 -8.52 8.11 53.15
C ARG A 172 -8.71 6.65 52.72
N ASN A 173 -9.50 6.41 51.69
CA ASN A 173 -9.97 5.09 51.30
C ASN A 173 -9.68 4.76 49.87
N THR A 174 -9.47 3.48 49.59
CA THR A 174 -9.48 2.90 48.24
C THR A 174 -10.75 2.07 48.11
N TYR A 175 -11.50 2.31 47.03
CA TYR A 175 -12.75 1.62 46.72
C TYR A 175 -12.54 0.75 45.49
N VAL A 176 -13.07 -0.48 45.52
CA VAL A 176 -13.09 -1.37 44.36
C VAL A 176 -14.53 -1.72 44.05
N ARG A 177 -14.94 -1.47 42.80
CA ARG A 177 -16.23 -1.89 42.29
C ARG A 177 -16.05 -2.88 41.13
N PRO A 178 -16.38 -4.16 41.30
CA PRO A 178 -16.39 -5.13 40.24
C PRO A 178 -17.44 -4.74 39.17
N ALA A 179 -17.00 -4.44 37.96
CA ALA A 179 -17.88 -4.13 36.83
C ALA A 179 -18.21 -5.39 36.01
N LYS A 180 -17.32 -6.36 36.02
CA LYS A 180 -17.52 -7.71 35.47
C LYS A 180 -16.84 -8.75 36.33
N VAL A 181 -17.55 -9.82 36.62
CA VAL A 181 -17.03 -11.06 37.23
C VAL A 181 -17.71 -12.21 36.50
N TRP A 182 -16.93 -13.05 35.82
CA TRP A 182 -17.47 -14.08 34.95
C TRP A 182 -17.48 -15.46 35.62
N ASN A 183 -18.61 -16.17 35.51
CA ASN A 183 -18.80 -17.58 35.88
C ASN A 183 -18.48 -17.90 37.34
N ARG A 184 -18.86 -17.01 38.24
CA ARG A 184 -18.73 -17.22 39.71
C ARG A 184 -19.78 -16.42 40.47
N ASP A 185 -20.01 -16.76 41.71
CA ASP A 185 -21.06 -16.17 42.56
C ASP A 185 -20.60 -15.96 44.00
N SER A 186 -20.90 -14.79 44.55
CA SER A 186 -20.82 -14.48 45.97
C SER A 186 -21.85 -13.40 46.31
N GLU A 187 -22.30 -13.37 47.58
CA GLU A 187 -23.34 -12.41 48.03
C GLU A 187 -23.01 -10.94 47.83
N THR A 188 -21.71 -10.60 47.81
CA THR A 188 -21.24 -9.22 47.76
C THR A 188 -20.51 -8.87 46.49
N MET A 189 -20.41 -9.78 45.52
CA MET A 189 -19.57 -9.71 44.32
C MET A 189 -19.62 -8.39 43.59
N PHE A 190 -20.82 -7.86 43.28
CA PHE A 190 -20.97 -6.65 42.48
C PHE A 190 -21.13 -5.39 43.34
N ARG A 191 -21.04 -5.50 44.65
CA ARG A 191 -21.08 -4.34 45.54
C ARG A 191 -19.75 -3.58 45.49
N PRO A 192 -19.73 -2.26 45.78
CA PRO A 192 -18.48 -1.57 46.05
C PRO A 192 -17.88 -2.07 47.34
N HIS A 193 -16.55 -2.22 47.39
CA HIS A 193 -15.78 -2.63 48.54
C HIS A 193 -14.78 -1.53 48.90
N ILE A 194 -14.50 -1.44 50.22
CA ILE A 194 -13.41 -0.60 50.74
C ILE A 194 -12.20 -1.48 50.99
N TYR A 195 -11.07 -1.12 50.38
CA TYR A 195 -9.79 -1.75 50.59
C TYR A 195 -8.93 -0.93 51.56
N ASN A 196 -8.57 -1.50 52.69
CA ASN A 196 -7.64 -0.92 53.65
C ASN A 196 -6.23 -1.45 53.40
N ARG A 197 -5.32 -0.57 53.01
CA ARG A 197 -3.95 -0.94 52.60
C ARG A 197 -3.07 -1.41 53.78
N GLU A 198 -3.35 -0.90 54.99
CA GLU A 198 -2.54 -1.23 56.18
C GLU A 198 -2.87 -2.61 56.74
N THR A 199 -4.14 -2.97 56.70
CA THR A 199 -4.63 -4.24 57.25
C THR A 199 -4.86 -5.32 56.18
N GLY A 200 -4.87 -5.00 54.91
CA GLY A 200 -5.25 -5.91 53.81
C GLY A 200 -6.76 -6.21 53.75
N ALA A 201 -7.57 -5.61 54.65
CA ALA A 201 -9.01 -5.87 54.73
C ALA A 201 -9.75 -5.35 53.46
N PHE A 202 -10.58 -6.19 52.88
CA PHE A 202 -11.41 -5.90 51.69
C PHE A 202 -12.88 -6.14 52.04
N ARG A 203 -13.60 -5.07 52.38
CA ARG A 203 -14.94 -5.19 52.97
C ARG A 203 -16.01 -4.57 52.08
N PRO A 204 -17.17 -5.24 51.84
CA PRO A 204 -18.27 -4.68 51.10
C PRO A 204 -18.88 -3.49 51.80
N ILE A 205 -19.31 -2.51 51.04
CA ILE A 205 -20.09 -1.33 51.52
C ILE A 205 -21.53 -1.77 51.71
N LEU A 206 -21.99 -1.82 52.97
CA LEU A 206 -23.34 -2.29 53.31
C LEU A 206 -24.22 -1.19 53.94
N ASP A 207 -23.62 -0.10 54.40
CA ASP A 207 -24.35 0.97 55.03
C ASP A 207 -24.49 2.21 54.15
N GLY A 208 -25.56 3.01 54.40
CA GLY A 208 -25.88 4.17 53.55
C GLY A 208 -24.89 5.31 53.68
N VAL A 209 -24.16 5.45 54.80
CA VAL A 209 -23.15 6.52 54.96
C VAL A 209 -21.94 6.24 54.10
N GLN A 210 -21.44 5.00 54.12
CA GLN A 210 -20.33 4.60 53.27
C GLN A 210 -20.70 4.59 51.79
N SER A 211 -21.93 4.17 51.46
CA SER A 211 -22.46 4.24 50.08
C SER A 211 -22.49 5.69 49.61
N SER A 212 -23.01 6.62 50.36
CA SER A 212 -23.04 8.05 49.98
C SER A 212 -21.63 8.59 49.75
N ARG A 213 -20.66 8.24 50.59
CA ARG A 213 -19.26 8.66 50.40
C ARG A 213 -18.68 8.08 49.12
N PHE A 214 -18.92 6.79 48.84
CA PHE A 214 -18.48 6.18 47.59
C PHE A 214 -19.07 6.86 46.36
N TYR A 215 -20.38 7.14 46.35
CA TYR A 215 -21.03 7.85 45.23
C TYR A 215 -20.53 9.28 45.06
N GLN A 216 -20.17 9.98 46.15
CA GLN A 216 -19.50 11.29 46.04
C GLN A 216 -18.09 11.20 45.41
N VAL A 217 -17.38 10.12 45.66
CA VAL A 217 -16.09 9.85 44.99
C VAL A 217 -16.32 9.50 43.53
N LEU A 218 -17.30 8.64 43.26
CA LEU A 218 -17.65 8.21 41.90
C LEU A 218 -18.04 9.41 41.02
N ASP A 219 -18.84 10.32 41.52
CA ASP A 219 -19.32 11.51 40.80
C ASP A 219 -18.16 12.37 40.25
N LYS A 220 -17.07 12.49 41.00
CA LYS A 220 -15.87 13.23 40.57
C LYS A 220 -15.17 12.62 39.33
N PHE A 221 -15.38 11.34 39.08
CA PHE A 221 -14.77 10.59 37.95
C PHE A 221 -15.77 10.29 36.84
N GLN A 222 -17.05 10.63 37.05
CA GLN A 222 -18.08 10.32 36.06
C GLN A 222 -18.01 11.32 34.91
N ARG A 223 -17.91 10.82 33.72
CA ARG A 223 -18.11 11.58 32.48
C ARG A 223 -19.54 11.40 32.03
N THR A 224 -20.19 12.50 31.69
CA THR A 224 -21.58 12.51 31.23
C THR A 224 -21.67 13.04 29.80
N GLY A 225 -22.78 12.75 29.13
CA GLY A 225 -23.00 13.20 27.75
C GLY A 225 -22.03 12.66 26.73
N GLU A 226 -21.67 13.45 25.76
CA GLU A 226 -20.82 13.07 24.65
C GLU A 226 -19.37 12.72 25.04
N GLU A 227 -18.87 13.25 26.16
CA GLU A 227 -17.51 13.06 26.63
C GLU A 227 -17.16 11.58 26.89
N GLN A 228 -18.14 10.78 27.34
CA GLN A 228 -17.92 9.35 27.59
C GLN A 228 -17.71 8.53 26.29
N PHE A 229 -18.24 9.02 25.16
CA PHE A 229 -18.12 8.38 23.85
C PHE A 229 -16.92 8.87 23.05
N THR A 230 -16.32 9.98 23.47
CA THR A 230 -15.17 10.58 22.78
C THR A 230 -13.90 9.84 23.19
N ASP A 231 -13.22 9.26 22.20
CA ASP A 231 -11.94 8.58 22.39
C ASP A 231 -10.75 9.57 22.53
N SER A 232 -9.57 9.06 22.81
CA SER A 232 -8.37 9.89 22.93
C SER A 232 -7.98 10.57 21.62
N TRP A 233 -8.25 9.90 20.48
CA TRP A 233 -8.02 10.45 19.15
C TRP A 233 -8.88 11.72 18.92
N ASN A 234 -10.17 11.59 19.12
CA ASN A 234 -11.10 12.72 18.96
C ASN A 234 -10.84 13.83 19.98
N ARG A 235 -10.54 13.49 21.24
CA ARG A 235 -10.17 14.50 22.24
C ARG A 235 -8.94 15.30 21.86
N PHE A 236 -7.91 14.60 21.34
CA PHE A 236 -6.70 15.26 20.86
C PHE A 236 -7.02 16.26 19.75
N PHE A 237 -7.75 15.82 18.70
CA PHE A 237 -8.13 16.70 17.59
C PHE A 237 -9.03 17.86 18.01
N ASN A 238 -9.99 17.63 18.92
CA ASN A 238 -10.84 18.69 19.48
C ASN A 238 -10.00 19.71 20.25
N THR A 239 -9.02 19.27 21.03
CA THR A 239 -8.11 20.17 21.75
C THR A 239 -7.23 20.97 20.78
N ALA A 240 -6.65 20.30 19.79
CA ALA A 240 -5.85 20.95 18.76
C ALA A 240 -6.67 21.99 17.97
N LYS A 241 -7.92 21.67 17.64
CA LYS A 241 -8.85 22.58 16.96
C LYS A 241 -9.18 23.80 17.84
N MET A 242 -9.44 23.58 19.14
CA MET A 242 -9.67 24.68 20.09
C MET A 242 -8.47 25.62 20.22
N LEU A 243 -7.22 25.07 20.23
CA LEU A 243 -6.00 25.89 20.23
C LEU A 243 -5.92 26.75 18.96
N TYR A 244 -6.19 26.13 17.81
CA TYR A 244 -6.17 26.81 16.52
C TYR A 244 -7.23 27.95 16.44
N ASP A 245 -8.47 27.66 16.84
CA ASP A 245 -9.57 28.63 16.79
C ASP A 245 -9.33 29.82 17.75
N ASN A 246 -8.58 29.60 18.83
CA ASN A 246 -8.14 30.66 19.76
C ASN A 246 -6.81 31.31 19.39
N HIS A 247 -6.28 31.06 18.18
CA HIS A 247 -5.01 31.61 17.69
C HIS A 247 -3.80 31.32 18.60
N MET A 248 -3.82 30.19 19.31
CA MET A 248 -2.69 29.71 20.13
C MET A 248 -1.72 28.92 19.28
N ASN A 249 -0.49 28.73 19.80
CA ASN A 249 0.50 27.90 19.11
C ASN A 249 0.01 26.46 18.96
N THR A 250 0.08 25.95 17.73
CA THR A 250 -0.34 24.60 17.32
C THR A 250 0.81 23.72 16.81
N ASP A 251 2.08 24.15 16.91
CA ASP A 251 3.22 23.44 16.33
C ASP A 251 3.36 22.01 16.86
N ASP A 252 3.24 21.83 18.18
CA ASP A 252 3.29 20.50 18.79
C ASP A 252 2.11 19.61 18.38
N ALA A 253 0.92 20.22 18.25
CA ALA A 253 -0.26 19.51 17.77
C ALA A 253 -0.08 19.09 16.29
N CYS A 254 0.43 19.98 15.43
CA CYS A 254 0.73 19.66 14.02
C CYS A 254 1.79 18.56 13.90
N ASN A 255 2.85 18.62 14.72
CA ASN A 255 3.86 17.58 14.80
C ASN A 255 3.25 16.21 15.16
N THR A 256 2.37 16.19 16.14
CA THR A 256 1.66 14.98 16.57
C THR A 256 0.73 14.48 15.47
N MET A 257 -0.11 15.34 14.88
CA MET A 257 -1.02 15.00 13.77
C MET A 257 -0.25 14.39 12.58
N CYS A 258 0.88 15.00 12.21
CA CYS A 258 1.74 14.47 11.15
C CYS A 258 2.19 13.02 11.44
N ASN A 259 2.65 12.77 12.66
CA ASN A 259 3.19 11.47 13.06
C ASN A 259 2.14 10.36 13.19
N ILE A 260 0.93 10.68 13.66
CA ILE A 260 -0.12 9.67 13.90
C ILE A 260 -0.99 9.41 12.68
N MET A 261 -1.10 10.37 11.73
CA MET A 261 -2.08 10.33 10.66
C MET A 261 -1.45 10.37 9.25
N MET A 262 -0.35 11.11 9.03
CA MET A 262 0.15 11.35 7.67
C MET A 262 1.21 10.36 7.25
N THR A 263 2.41 10.46 7.78
CA THR A 263 3.56 9.66 7.33
C THR A 263 4.60 9.49 8.43
N ARG A 264 5.40 8.43 8.29
CA ARG A 264 6.59 8.17 9.13
C ARG A 264 7.90 8.25 8.37
N ASP A 265 7.83 8.39 7.05
CA ASP A 265 9.01 8.68 6.25
C ASP A 265 9.57 10.05 6.67
N GLU A 266 10.84 10.11 7.04
CA GLU A 266 11.44 11.34 7.59
C GLU A 266 11.46 12.48 6.58
N LYS A 267 11.70 12.19 5.31
CA LYS A 267 11.73 13.20 4.25
C LYS A 267 10.32 13.71 3.96
N LEU A 268 9.36 12.80 3.79
CA LEU A 268 7.96 13.19 3.59
C LEU A 268 7.44 13.97 4.79
N ARG A 269 7.76 13.56 6.01
CA ARG A 269 7.38 14.27 7.24
C ARG A 269 7.93 15.70 7.28
N PHE A 270 9.18 15.89 6.88
CA PHE A 270 9.76 17.23 6.80
C PHE A 270 9.00 18.11 5.80
N MET A 271 8.67 17.58 4.62
CA MET A 271 7.91 18.30 3.60
C MET A 271 6.47 18.59 4.02
N VAL A 272 5.78 17.61 4.62
CA VAL A 272 4.42 17.82 5.17
C VAL A 272 4.44 18.95 6.20
N LYS A 273 5.39 18.97 7.14
CA LYS A 273 5.51 20.05 8.13
C LYS A 273 5.81 21.41 7.52
N LYS A 274 6.54 21.44 6.41
CA LYS A 274 6.86 22.67 5.69
C LYS A 274 5.65 23.26 4.95
N HIS A 275 4.79 22.42 4.38
CA HIS A 275 3.75 22.85 3.45
C HIS A 275 2.34 22.79 4.00
N PHE A 276 2.08 22.00 5.05
CA PHE A 276 0.75 21.88 5.65
C PHE A 276 0.49 22.97 6.70
N THR A 277 -0.71 23.50 6.65
CA THR A 277 -1.28 24.33 7.70
C THR A 277 -2.04 23.46 8.72
N PRO A 278 -2.35 23.95 9.93
CA PRO A 278 -3.23 23.25 10.87
C PRO A 278 -4.56 22.84 10.24
N GLN A 279 -5.13 23.70 9.37
CA GLN A 279 -6.39 23.44 8.70
C GLN A 279 -6.33 22.21 7.76
N ASP A 280 -5.19 21.96 7.10
CA ASP A 280 -5.01 20.80 6.24
C ASP A 280 -5.17 19.50 7.04
N TYR A 281 -4.57 19.42 8.25
CA TYR A 281 -4.73 18.26 9.12
C TYR A 281 -6.17 18.08 9.59
N PHE A 282 -6.89 19.17 9.92
CA PHE A 282 -8.30 19.09 10.29
C PHE A 282 -9.17 18.65 9.12
N ASN A 283 -8.87 19.10 7.91
CA ASN A 283 -9.58 18.67 6.70
C ASN A 283 -9.39 17.16 6.47
N VAL A 284 -8.16 16.63 6.60
CA VAL A 284 -7.92 15.19 6.53
C VAL A 284 -8.72 14.45 7.61
N ARG A 285 -8.69 14.94 8.87
CA ARG A 285 -9.44 14.31 9.96
C ARG A 285 -10.95 14.28 9.70
N ASN A 286 -11.51 15.33 9.14
CA ASN A 286 -12.95 15.44 8.86
C ASN A 286 -13.42 14.47 7.74
N HIS A 287 -12.52 14.10 6.84
CA HIS A 287 -12.78 13.15 5.75
C HIS A 287 -12.24 11.74 6.05
N MET A 288 -11.93 11.45 7.32
CA MET A 288 -11.33 10.17 7.71
C MET A 288 -12.33 9.27 8.43
N ILE A 289 -12.42 8.03 7.97
CA ILE A 289 -13.12 6.93 8.65
C ILE A 289 -12.13 6.15 9.48
N GLY A 290 -12.51 5.85 10.72
CA GLY A 290 -11.62 5.16 11.66
C GLY A 290 -10.47 6.04 12.13
N THR A 291 -9.35 5.42 12.43
CA THR A 291 -8.15 6.03 13.00
C THR A 291 -6.88 5.45 12.35
N GLY A 292 -5.71 5.97 12.72
CA GLY A 292 -4.42 5.53 12.21
C GLY A 292 -3.93 6.36 11.03
N MET A 293 -3.11 5.76 10.17
CA MET A 293 -2.47 6.45 9.05
C MET A 293 -3.37 6.48 7.81
N ILE A 294 -3.25 7.53 6.99
CA ILE A 294 -3.93 7.61 5.67
C ILE A 294 -3.13 6.92 4.55
N GLY A 295 -1.87 6.56 4.83
CA GLY A 295 -0.98 5.86 3.90
C GLY A 295 -0.24 6.76 2.90
N GLY A 296 0.68 6.14 2.16
CA GLY A 296 1.65 6.89 1.33
C GLY A 296 1.01 7.57 0.13
N LYS A 297 0.13 6.88 -0.61
CA LYS A 297 -0.53 7.44 -1.79
C LYS A 297 -1.37 8.68 -1.45
N ALA A 298 -2.19 8.59 -0.40
CA ALA A 298 -2.98 9.73 0.08
C ALA A 298 -2.09 10.89 0.56
N CYS A 299 -1.02 10.57 1.31
CA CYS A 299 -0.08 11.57 1.78
C CYS A 299 0.63 12.29 0.62
N GLY A 300 1.11 11.54 -0.38
CA GLY A 300 1.78 12.10 -1.57
C GLY A 300 0.86 13.00 -2.39
N MET A 301 -0.39 12.58 -2.61
CA MET A 301 -1.41 13.39 -3.29
C MET A 301 -1.67 14.71 -2.56
N LEU A 302 -1.91 14.67 -1.25
CA LEU A 302 -2.18 15.87 -0.46
C LEU A 302 -0.98 16.80 -0.38
N LEU A 303 0.22 16.23 -0.22
CA LEU A 303 1.48 16.99 -0.17
C LEU A 303 1.74 17.72 -1.49
N SER A 304 1.59 17.04 -2.62
CA SER A 304 1.81 17.67 -3.93
C SER A 304 0.85 18.85 -4.16
N ARG A 305 -0.40 18.72 -3.77
CA ARG A 305 -1.39 19.82 -3.84
C ARG A 305 -1.04 20.98 -2.91
N ALA A 306 -0.58 20.69 -1.67
CA ALA A 306 -0.15 21.73 -0.74
C ALA A 306 1.09 22.48 -1.26
N ILE A 307 2.03 21.78 -1.90
CA ILE A 307 3.20 22.40 -2.54
C ILE A 307 2.77 23.34 -3.65
N VAL A 308 1.88 22.89 -4.57
CA VAL A 308 1.39 23.74 -5.69
C VAL A 308 0.64 24.95 -5.14
N ARG A 309 -0.29 24.76 -4.23
CA ARG A 309 -1.03 25.85 -3.57
C ARG A 309 -0.13 26.93 -2.96
N ASN A 310 0.92 26.51 -2.26
CA ASN A 310 1.81 27.44 -1.54
C ASN A 310 2.81 28.14 -2.47
N LEU A 311 3.27 27.49 -3.53
CA LEU A 311 4.40 27.98 -4.33
C LEU A 311 4.02 28.40 -5.76
N ALA A 312 2.84 27.98 -6.24
CA ALA A 312 2.33 28.32 -7.57
C ALA A 312 0.80 28.56 -7.53
N PRO A 313 0.34 29.60 -6.81
CA PRO A 313 -1.09 29.86 -6.60
C PRO A 313 -1.86 30.06 -7.92
N ASP A 314 -1.23 30.63 -8.95
CA ASP A 314 -1.84 30.78 -10.28
C ASP A 314 -2.17 29.42 -10.94
N ILE A 315 -1.40 28.38 -10.63
CA ILE A 315 -1.67 27.01 -11.10
C ILE A 315 -2.73 26.36 -10.21
N ASP A 316 -2.75 26.65 -8.92
CA ASP A 316 -3.76 26.14 -7.98
C ASP A 316 -5.18 26.54 -8.40
N GLU A 317 -5.38 27.71 -9.03
CA GLU A 317 -6.67 28.16 -9.53
C GLU A 317 -7.28 27.23 -10.60
N VAL A 318 -6.45 26.51 -11.36
CA VAL A 318 -6.90 25.55 -12.37
C VAL A 318 -6.90 24.11 -11.87
N LEU A 319 -6.44 23.87 -10.62
CA LEU A 319 -6.54 22.55 -10.02
C LEU A 319 -7.99 22.28 -9.56
N GLU A 320 -8.53 21.16 -10.03
CA GLU A 320 -9.82 20.67 -9.53
C GLU A 320 -9.67 20.35 -8.03
N PRO A 321 -10.57 20.83 -7.14
CA PRO A 321 -10.57 20.45 -5.74
C PRO A 321 -10.63 18.93 -5.61
N HIS A 322 -9.84 18.36 -4.68
CA HIS A 322 -9.94 16.93 -4.43
C HIS A 322 -11.15 16.64 -3.54
N ASP A 323 -11.96 15.67 -3.96
CA ASP A 323 -13.05 15.10 -3.16
C ASP A 323 -12.61 13.70 -2.71
N SER A 324 -11.91 13.65 -1.58
CA SER A 324 -11.30 12.40 -1.10
C SER A 324 -11.68 12.11 0.33
N PHE A 325 -12.00 10.84 0.61
CA PHE A 325 -12.10 10.29 1.95
C PHE A 325 -10.97 9.31 2.20
N PHE A 326 -10.63 9.12 3.46
CA PHE A 326 -9.53 8.28 3.90
C PHE A 326 -10.06 7.22 4.87
N ILE A 327 -9.86 5.95 4.56
CA ILE A 327 -10.12 4.88 5.51
C ILE A 327 -8.80 4.57 6.20
N GLY A 328 -8.73 4.89 7.49
CA GLY A 328 -7.49 4.79 8.26
C GLY A 328 -6.99 3.36 8.41
N SER A 329 -5.70 3.20 8.56
CA SER A 329 -5.03 1.88 8.63
C SER A 329 -5.54 0.99 9.76
N ASP A 330 -6.10 1.54 10.82
CA ASP A 330 -6.62 0.77 11.95
C ASP A 330 -7.91 0.01 11.60
N VAL A 331 -8.63 0.45 10.56
CA VAL A 331 -9.83 -0.24 10.05
C VAL A 331 -9.46 -1.60 9.45
N TYR A 332 -8.31 -1.70 8.77
CA TYR A 332 -7.82 -2.97 8.21
C TYR A 332 -7.61 -4.03 9.29
N TYR A 333 -6.92 -3.67 10.37
CA TYR A 333 -6.74 -4.60 11.49
C TYR A 333 -8.04 -4.92 12.22
N THR A 334 -8.91 -3.93 12.38
CA THR A 334 -10.23 -4.14 12.97
C THR A 334 -11.04 -5.14 12.15
N TYR A 335 -11.01 -5.03 10.83
CA TYR A 335 -11.65 -5.98 9.92
C TYR A 335 -11.10 -7.41 10.08
N ILE A 336 -9.78 -7.57 10.14
CA ILE A 336 -9.11 -8.88 10.36
C ILE A 336 -9.54 -9.48 11.71
N VAL A 337 -9.51 -8.69 12.78
CA VAL A 337 -9.81 -9.16 14.14
C VAL A 337 -11.31 -9.46 14.31
N ASP A 338 -12.18 -8.59 13.80
CA ASP A 338 -13.63 -8.74 13.91
C ASP A 338 -14.15 -10.00 13.18
N ASN A 339 -13.48 -10.41 12.10
CA ASN A 339 -13.80 -11.63 11.35
C ASN A 339 -13.06 -12.88 11.86
N GLY A 340 -12.23 -12.78 12.90
CA GLY A 340 -11.47 -13.93 13.42
C GLY A 340 -10.34 -14.41 12.51
N PHE A 341 -9.79 -13.52 11.65
CA PHE A 341 -8.73 -13.87 10.71
C PHE A 341 -7.32 -13.65 11.27
N TRP A 342 -7.21 -13.36 12.56
CA TRP A 342 -5.92 -13.03 13.19
C TRP A 342 -4.91 -14.18 13.09
N ASP A 343 -5.35 -15.40 13.39
CA ASP A 343 -4.44 -16.57 13.40
C ASP A 343 -3.86 -16.86 12.00
N ILE A 344 -4.71 -16.81 10.95
CA ILE A 344 -4.20 -17.00 9.59
C ILE A 344 -3.28 -15.86 9.17
N ARG A 345 -3.54 -14.62 9.64
CA ARG A 345 -2.66 -13.47 9.39
C ARG A 345 -1.29 -13.67 10.01
N VAL A 346 -1.22 -14.13 11.25
CA VAL A 346 0.05 -14.38 11.96
C VAL A 346 0.83 -15.50 11.27
N ARG A 347 0.18 -16.64 10.99
CA ARG A 347 0.80 -17.77 10.31
C ARG A 347 1.30 -17.40 8.90
N GLN A 348 0.54 -16.62 8.15
CA GLN A 348 0.92 -16.17 6.80
C GLN A 348 2.24 -15.35 6.81
N ARG A 349 2.61 -14.73 7.92
CA ARG A 349 3.90 -14.01 8.06
C ARG A 349 5.09 -14.92 8.37
N GLU A 350 4.87 -16.16 8.76
CA GLU A 350 5.96 -17.13 8.97
C GLU A 350 6.58 -17.54 7.62
N GLU A 351 7.89 -17.74 7.61
CA GLU A 351 8.64 -17.96 6.37
C GLU A 351 8.15 -19.17 5.56
N GLU A 352 7.76 -20.25 6.25
CA GLU A 352 7.27 -21.47 5.64
C GLU A 352 5.88 -21.33 5.01
N GLU A 353 5.02 -20.48 5.59
CA GLU A 353 3.63 -20.30 5.19
C GLU A 353 3.39 -18.98 4.42
N TYR A 354 4.42 -18.15 4.20
CA TYR A 354 4.32 -16.81 3.64
C TYR A 354 3.59 -16.75 2.30
N PHE A 355 3.87 -17.68 1.41
CA PHE A 355 3.21 -17.78 0.10
C PHE A 355 2.06 -18.80 0.10
N SER A 356 2.17 -19.90 0.85
CA SER A 356 1.19 -20.98 0.80
C SER A 356 -0.17 -20.62 1.35
N LEU A 357 -0.24 -19.76 2.37
CA LEU A 357 -1.48 -19.26 2.96
C LEU A 357 -2.06 -18.03 2.27
N ALA A 358 -1.34 -17.44 1.30
CA ALA A 358 -1.73 -16.18 0.67
C ALA A 358 -3.11 -16.24 0.02
N GLU A 359 -3.39 -17.26 -0.78
CA GLU A 359 -4.68 -17.43 -1.47
C GLU A 359 -5.83 -17.65 -0.48
N GLU A 360 -5.63 -18.53 0.53
CA GLU A 360 -6.64 -18.77 1.55
C GLU A 360 -6.98 -17.49 2.31
N PHE A 361 -5.95 -16.72 2.69
CA PHE A 361 -6.16 -15.47 3.41
C PHE A 361 -6.82 -14.40 2.52
N ALA A 362 -6.43 -14.29 1.25
CA ALA A 362 -7.09 -13.40 0.29
C ALA A 362 -8.59 -13.72 0.16
N GLN A 363 -8.96 -15.00 0.07
CA GLN A 363 -10.37 -15.42 0.02
C GLN A 363 -11.13 -15.10 1.31
N LYS A 364 -10.50 -15.27 2.47
CA LYS A 364 -11.10 -14.85 3.76
C LYS A 364 -11.35 -13.36 3.80
N LEU A 365 -10.36 -12.53 3.34
CA LEU A 365 -10.52 -11.07 3.27
C LEU A 365 -11.66 -10.65 2.33
N LYS A 366 -11.89 -11.36 1.21
CA LYS A 366 -13.01 -11.09 0.31
C LYS A 366 -14.38 -11.44 0.91
N ASN A 367 -14.44 -12.46 1.77
CA ASN A 367 -15.68 -12.99 2.32
C ASN A 367 -16.04 -12.47 3.74
N GLY A 368 -15.19 -11.65 4.35
CA GLY A 368 -15.45 -11.06 5.66
C GLY A 368 -16.60 -10.05 5.65
N VAL A 369 -17.04 -9.65 6.84
CA VAL A 369 -18.16 -8.73 7.04
C VAL A 369 -17.68 -7.53 7.86
N PHE A 370 -18.12 -6.33 7.49
CA PHE A 370 -17.91 -5.14 8.30
C PHE A 370 -18.93 -5.04 9.43
N SER A 371 -18.52 -4.50 10.57
CA SER A 371 -19.45 -4.23 11.68
C SER A 371 -20.46 -3.13 11.29
N GLU A 372 -21.63 -3.16 11.89
CA GLU A 372 -22.68 -2.14 11.69
C GLU A 372 -22.14 -0.70 11.92
N GLU A 373 -21.25 -0.52 12.90
CA GLU A 373 -20.58 0.75 13.17
C GLU A 373 -19.75 1.23 11.96
N MET A 374 -19.00 0.34 11.30
CA MET A 374 -18.25 0.66 10.09
C MET A 374 -19.17 0.93 8.89
N GLN A 375 -20.20 0.11 8.72
CA GLN A 375 -21.19 0.29 7.66
C GLN A 375 -21.88 1.66 7.74
N ASN A 376 -22.24 2.09 8.94
CA ASN A 376 -22.80 3.43 9.17
C ASN A 376 -21.84 4.55 8.75
N GLN A 377 -20.54 4.39 8.99
CA GLN A 377 -19.54 5.36 8.52
C GLN A 377 -19.38 5.34 7.00
N PHE A 378 -19.48 4.18 6.35
CA PHE A 378 -19.45 4.06 4.88
C PHE A 378 -20.68 4.73 4.24
N LEU A 379 -21.86 4.62 4.88
CA LEU A 379 -23.06 5.30 4.41
C LEU A 379 -22.90 6.83 4.35
N HIS A 380 -22.14 7.44 5.26
CA HIS A 380 -21.84 8.88 5.19
C HIS A 380 -21.02 9.25 3.94
N ILE A 381 -20.09 8.42 3.50
CA ILE A 381 -19.37 8.64 2.23
C ILE A 381 -20.33 8.55 1.04
N LEU A 382 -21.20 7.54 1.04
CA LEU A 382 -22.19 7.36 -0.01
C LEU A 382 -23.22 8.48 -0.06
N GLU A 383 -23.61 9.02 1.10
CA GLU A 383 -24.46 10.20 1.19
C GLU A 383 -23.76 11.43 0.59
N TYR A 384 -22.48 11.64 0.92
CA TYR A 384 -21.70 12.76 0.41
C TYR A 384 -21.54 12.71 -1.12
N TYR A 385 -21.17 11.57 -1.68
CA TYR A 385 -21.00 11.42 -3.13
C TYR A 385 -22.33 11.35 -3.91
N GLY A 386 -23.45 11.17 -3.23
CA GLY A 386 -24.73 10.95 -3.91
C GLY A 386 -24.64 9.70 -4.79
N GLN A 387 -24.82 9.88 -6.10
CA GLN A 387 -24.65 8.81 -7.08
C GLN A 387 -23.50 9.06 -8.05
N ASP A 388 -22.53 9.88 -7.69
CA ASP A 388 -21.34 10.07 -8.50
C ASP A 388 -20.38 8.89 -8.36
N PRO A 389 -19.75 8.46 -9.45
CA PRO A 389 -18.76 7.38 -9.39
C PRO A 389 -17.55 7.77 -8.55
N PHE A 390 -17.00 6.79 -7.85
CA PHE A 390 -15.77 6.95 -7.08
C PHE A 390 -14.84 5.75 -7.27
N ILE A 391 -13.59 5.91 -6.87
CA ILE A 391 -12.58 4.86 -6.89
C ILE A 391 -12.08 4.59 -5.48
N VAL A 392 -11.91 3.31 -5.13
CA VAL A 392 -11.24 2.86 -3.91
C VAL A 392 -9.84 2.43 -4.28
N ARG A 393 -8.84 3.13 -3.75
CA ARG A 393 -7.42 2.89 -4.04
C ARG A 393 -6.70 2.42 -2.78
N SER A 394 -5.75 1.50 -2.94
CA SER A 394 -4.80 1.20 -1.88
C SER A 394 -4.01 2.45 -1.48
N SER A 395 -3.71 2.58 -0.22
CA SER A 395 -2.83 3.62 0.32
C SER A 395 -2.05 3.04 1.51
N SER A 396 -1.27 1.99 1.23
CA SER A 396 -0.43 1.38 2.24
C SER A 396 0.64 2.38 2.72
N ILE A 397 1.07 2.24 3.95
CA ILE A 397 2.21 3.02 4.46
C ILE A 397 3.54 2.66 3.78
N LEU A 398 3.58 1.54 3.06
CA LEU A 398 4.74 1.09 2.30
C LEU A 398 4.73 1.62 0.86
N GLU A 399 3.59 2.16 0.38
CA GLU A 399 3.45 2.75 -0.96
C GLU A 399 3.99 4.18 -1.02
N ASP A 400 4.47 4.55 -2.20
CA ASP A 400 4.81 5.93 -2.62
C ASP A 400 5.80 6.67 -1.71
N GLY A 401 6.61 5.94 -0.94
CA GLY A 401 7.69 6.48 -0.14
C GLY A 401 9.03 6.47 -0.87
N PHE A 402 10.02 7.17 -0.30
CA PHE A 402 11.38 7.14 -0.84
C PHE A 402 11.97 5.71 -0.79
N GLY A 403 12.26 5.17 -1.96
CA GLY A 403 12.84 3.84 -2.13
C GLY A 403 11.86 2.69 -2.30
N ASN A 404 10.54 2.92 -2.14
CA ASN A 404 9.51 1.88 -2.30
C ASN A 404 8.33 2.47 -3.07
N ALA A 405 8.13 2.09 -4.32
CA ALA A 405 7.00 2.59 -5.12
C ALA A 405 5.75 1.70 -5.05
N PHE A 406 5.88 0.39 -4.89
CA PHE A 406 4.76 -0.58 -4.91
C PHE A 406 3.81 -0.44 -6.12
N ALA A 407 4.32 0.11 -7.22
CA ALA A 407 3.51 0.38 -8.40
C ALA A 407 2.82 -0.89 -8.93
N GLY A 408 1.51 -0.84 -9.12
CA GLY A 408 0.73 -1.96 -9.66
C GLY A 408 0.73 -3.24 -8.83
N LYS A 409 1.07 -3.18 -7.55
CA LYS A 409 1.07 -4.36 -6.66
C LYS A 409 -0.25 -4.57 -5.96
N TYR A 410 -0.99 -3.50 -5.75
CA TYR A 410 -2.29 -3.52 -5.11
C TYR A 410 -3.37 -3.06 -6.08
N GLU A 411 -4.56 -3.57 -5.89
CA GLU A 411 -5.72 -3.25 -6.71
C GLU A 411 -6.28 -1.85 -6.41
N SER A 412 -6.93 -1.28 -7.43
CA SER A 412 -7.79 -0.11 -7.33
C SER A 412 -9.13 -0.46 -7.98
N VAL A 413 -10.23 -0.14 -7.33
CA VAL A 413 -11.57 -0.56 -7.77
C VAL A 413 -12.45 0.65 -7.98
N PHE A 414 -12.96 0.82 -9.18
CA PHE A 414 -13.98 1.82 -9.49
C PHE A 414 -15.35 1.30 -9.05
N CYS A 415 -16.12 2.17 -8.41
CA CYS A 415 -17.51 1.96 -8.06
C CYS A 415 -18.38 2.87 -8.91
N ALA A 416 -19.34 2.29 -9.60
CA ALA A 416 -20.31 3.07 -10.40
C ALA A 416 -21.27 3.86 -9.50
N ASN A 417 -21.47 3.41 -8.25
CA ASN A 417 -22.24 4.06 -7.21
C ASN A 417 -23.69 4.34 -7.61
N ARG A 418 -24.35 3.36 -8.24
CA ARG A 418 -25.71 3.46 -8.76
C ARG A 418 -26.62 2.42 -8.10
N GLY A 419 -27.91 2.70 -8.12
CA GLY A 419 -28.91 1.81 -7.53
C GLY A 419 -29.38 2.24 -6.14
N THR A 420 -29.93 1.30 -5.36
CA THR A 420 -30.40 1.53 -4.00
C THR A 420 -29.20 1.76 -3.07
N LEU A 421 -29.46 2.29 -1.87
CA LEU A 421 -28.40 2.54 -0.89
C LEU A 421 -27.72 1.24 -0.46
N GLU A 422 -28.47 0.15 -0.35
CA GLU A 422 -27.97 -1.17 0.00
C GLU A 422 -27.06 -1.75 -1.10
N GLU A 423 -27.44 -1.61 -2.37
CA GLU A 423 -26.64 -2.04 -3.50
C GLU A 423 -25.32 -1.28 -3.57
N ARG A 424 -25.37 0.04 -3.38
CA ARG A 424 -24.20 0.93 -3.35
C ARG A 424 -23.28 0.63 -2.17
N LEU A 425 -23.83 0.35 -0.99
CA LEU A 425 -23.05 -0.06 0.18
C LEU A 425 -22.35 -1.39 -0.08
N LEU A 426 -23.05 -2.35 -0.66
CA LEU A 426 -22.48 -3.66 -1.00
C LEU A 426 -21.36 -3.54 -2.04
N GLU A 427 -21.53 -2.69 -3.08
CA GLU A 427 -20.50 -2.40 -4.08
C GLU A 427 -19.27 -1.81 -3.41
N PHE A 428 -19.46 -0.82 -2.52
CA PHE A 428 -18.37 -0.16 -1.79
C PHE A 428 -17.63 -1.12 -0.87
N GLU A 429 -18.33 -1.92 -0.08
CA GLU A 429 -17.72 -2.95 0.78
C GLU A 429 -16.91 -3.97 -0.04
N ASN A 430 -17.44 -4.42 -1.18
CA ASN A 430 -16.74 -5.37 -2.06
C ASN A 430 -15.48 -4.74 -2.66
N ALA A 431 -15.51 -3.46 -3.00
CA ALA A 431 -14.33 -2.72 -3.45
C ALA A 431 -13.26 -2.66 -2.36
N ILE A 432 -13.63 -2.32 -1.12
CA ILE A 432 -12.72 -2.32 0.03
C ILE A 432 -12.10 -3.71 0.24
N LYS A 433 -12.93 -4.75 0.27
CA LYS A 433 -12.51 -6.16 0.46
C LYS A 433 -11.56 -6.61 -0.65
N THR A 434 -11.80 -6.20 -1.89
CA THR A 434 -10.93 -6.50 -3.04
C THR A 434 -9.56 -5.85 -2.86
N VAL A 435 -9.51 -4.57 -2.48
CA VAL A 435 -8.25 -3.89 -2.23
C VAL A 435 -7.51 -4.51 -1.04
N TYR A 436 -8.20 -4.84 0.06
CA TYR A 436 -7.57 -5.53 1.18
C TYR A 436 -6.99 -6.90 0.77
N ALA A 437 -7.73 -7.68 -0.01
CA ALA A 437 -7.29 -8.99 -0.50
C ALA A 437 -6.07 -8.89 -1.43
N SER A 438 -5.95 -7.80 -2.21
CA SER A 438 -4.82 -7.60 -3.11
C SER A 438 -3.48 -7.52 -2.38
N SER A 439 -3.48 -7.18 -1.09
CA SER A 439 -2.27 -7.23 -0.25
C SER A 439 -1.67 -8.63 -0.11
N MET A 440 -2.44 -9.67 -0.43
CA MET A 440 -2.04 -11.07 -0.44
C MET A 440 -1.73 -11.60 -1.85
N SER A 441 -1.71 -10.76 -2.89
CA SER A 441 -1.29 -11.19 -4.22
C SER A 441 0.17 -11.68 -4.21
N LEU A 442 0.47 -12.71 -5.01
CA LEU A 442 1.83 -13.27 -5.08
C LEU A 442 2.86 -12.21 -5.48
N SER A 443 2.48 -11.30 -6.39
CA SER A 443 3.37 -10.20 -6.82
C SER A 443 3.68 -9.21 -5.70
N ALA A 444 2.69 -8.87 -4.85
CA ALA A 444 2.88 -7.99 -3.70
C ALA A 444 3.73 -8.65 -2.61
N LEU A 445 3.49 -9.94 -2.35
CA LEU A 445 4.25 -10.72 -1.36
C LEU A 445 5.71 -10.91 -1.80
N ASP A 446 5.96 -11.26 -3.06
CA ASP A 446 7.29 -11.41 -3.60
C ASP A 446 8.07 -10.07 -3.56
N TYR A 447 7.43 -8.99 -3.99
CA TYR A 447 8.01 -7.65 -3.89
C TYR A 447 8.43 -7.31 -2.45
N ARG A 448 7.54 -7.54 -1.46
CA ARG A 448 7.86 -7.30 -0.03
C ARG A 448 9.03 -8.15 0.44
N LYS A 449 9.07 -9.43 0.08
CA LYS A 449 10.15 -10.35 0.47
C LYS A 449 11.49 -9.91 -0.09
N ARG A 450 11.55 -9.51 -1.37
CA ARG A 450 12.78 -9.01 -2.02
C ARG A 450 13.31 -7.73 -1.40
N ARG A 451 12.41 -6.88 -0.92
CA ARG A 451 12.77 -5.60 -0.27
C ARG A 451 13.03 -5.73 1.22
N GLY A 452 12.95 -6.93 1.81
CA GLY A 452 13.05 -7.12 3.25
C GLY A 452 11.94 -6.43 4.03
N LEU A 453 10.78 -6.26 3.41
CA LEU A 453 9.57 -5.65 3.99
C LEU A 453 8.57 -6.70 4.48
N ASP A 454 8.83 -7.98 4.26
CA ASP A 454 8.01 -9.12 4.65
C ASP A 454 7.77 -9.19 6.17
N LYS A 455 8.75 -8.71 6.95
CA LYS A 455 8.67 -8.62 8.42
C LYS A 455 8.09 -7.31 8.93
N ARG A 456 7.80 -6.33 8.06
CA ARG A 456 7.18 -5.06 8.46
C ARG A 456 5.66 -5.19 8.48
N ASP A 457 5.03 -4.44 9.38
CA ASP A 457 3.56 -4.32 9.43
C ASP A 457 3.03 -3.76 8.12
N GLU A 458 2.14 -4.52 7.46
CA GLU A 458 1.32 -4.02 6.36
C GLU A 458 0.10 -3.31 6.94
N GLN A 459 0.11 -2.01 6.90
CA GLN A 459 -1.01 -1.18 7.35
C GLN A 459 -1.73 -0.61 6.13
N MET A 460 -2.73 -1.35 5.64
CA MET A 460 -3.50 -0.96 4.47
C MET A 460 -4.54 0.11 4.84
N ALA A 461 -4.20 1.37 4.60
CA ALA A 461 -5.20 2.43 4.52
C ALA A 461 -5.78 2.47 3.10
N LEU A 462 -6.91 3.15 2.92
CA LEU A 462 -7.52 3.32 1.62
C LEU A 462 -7.80 4.80 1.33
N LEU A 463 -7.63 5.15 0.07
CA LEU A 463 -7.99 6.43 -0.50
C LEU A 463 -9.25 6.24 -1.34
N VAL A 464 -10.34 6.88 -0.95
CA VAL A 464 -11.62 6.88 -1.67
C VAL A 464 -11.79 8.23 -2.33
N GLN A 465 -11.82 8.27 -3.67
CA GLN A 465 -11.84 9.51 -4.43
C GLN A 465 -13.02 9.53 -5.39
N ARG A 466 -13.74 10.66 -5.47
CA ARG A 466 -14.68 10.89 -6.57
C ARG A 466 -13.94 10.82 -7.90
N VAL A 467 -14.47 10.11 -8.86
CA VAL A 467 -13.89 10.09 -10.22
C VAL A 467 -14.10 11.47 -10.83
N SER A 468 -13.02 12.12 -11.26
CA SER A 468 -13.09 13.36 -12.02
C SER A 468 -13.58 13.06 -13.44
N GLY A 469 -14.51 13.82 -13.98
CA GLY A 469 -15.03 13.61 -15.32
C GLY A 469 -16.34 14.29 -15.62
N SER A 470 -16.90 13.95 -16.78
CA SER A 470 -18.19 14.42 -17.29
C SER A 470 -19.02 13.27 -17.82
N TYR A 471 -20.32 13.49 -17.98
CA TYR A 471 -21.25 12.53 -18.58
C TYR A 471 -21.26 12.64 -20.10
N TYR A 472 -21.04 11.52 -20.76
CA TYR A 472 -21.17 11.34 -22.21
C TYR A 472 -22.23 10.25 -22.45
N GLY A 473 -23.50 10.65 -22.52
CA GLY A 473 -24.63 9.73 -22.47
C GLY A 473 -24.70 9.01 -21.11
N SER A 474 -24.62 7.67 -21.11
CA SER A 474 -24.53 6.86 -19.90
C SER A 474 -23.10 6.62 -19.39
N TYR A 475 -22.10 7.12 -20.11
CA TYR A 475 -20.70 6.95 -19.76
C TYR A 475 -20.16 8.14 -18.99
N TYR A 476 -19.39 7.88 -17.96
CA TYR A 476 -18.76 8.91 -17.13
C TYR A 476 -17.24 8.72 -17.15
N MET A 477 -16.51 9.77 -17.55
CA MET A 477 -15.05 9.74 -17.62
C MET A 477 -14.46 11.15 -17.71
N PRO A 478 -13.17 11.38 -17.37
CA PRO A 478 -12.47 12.61 -17.73
C PRO A 478 -12.27 12.68 -19.24
N CYS A 479 -12.08 13.86 -19.79
CA CYS A 479 -11.78 13.99 -21.22
C CYS A 479 -10.41 13.38 -21.54
N ALA A 480 -9.43 13.54 -20.66
CA ALA A 480 -8.16 12.86 -20.76
C ALA A 480 -7.59 12.55 -19.36
N ALA A 481 -6.77 11.52 -19.30
CA ALA A 481 -5.98 11.18 -18.14
C ALA A 481 -4.53 10.94 -18.55
N GLY A 482 -3.60 11.05 -17.61
CA GLY A 482 -2.22 10.84 -17.92
C GLY A 482 -1.33 10.54 -16.74
N VAL A 483 -0.14 10.04 -17.06
CA VAL A 483 0.98 9.93 -16.16
C VAL A 483 2.08 10.85 -16.65
N GLY A 484 2.65 11.65 -15.76
CA GLY A 484 3.76 12.55 -16.06
C GLY A 484 5.01 12.15 -15.29
N TYR A 485 6.14 12.11 -15.97
CA TYR A 485 7.46 11.86 -15.42
C TYR A 485 8.29 13.11 -15.50
N SER A 486 8.80 13.64 -14.39
CA SER A 486 9.64 14.84 -14.39
C SER A 486 11.03 14.61 -15.00
N TYR A 487 11.43 13.36 -15.11
CA TYR A 487 12.63 12.90 -15.81
C TYR A 487 12.31 11.62 -16.59
N SER A 488 12.69 11.56 -17.86
CA SER A 488 12.57 10.36 -18.68
C SER A 488 13.81 10.17 -19.55
N PRO A 489 14.55 9.07 -19.43
CA PRO A 489 15.67 8.76 -20.30
C PRO A 489 15.23 8.37 -21.73
N TYR A 490 13.93 8.24 -21.96
CA TYR A 490 13.39 7.86 -23.26
C TYR A 490 13.37 9.05 -24.22
N LYS A 491 14.14 8.93 -25.31
CA LYS A 491 14.19 9.91 -26.40
C LYS A 491 13.67 9.24 -27.67
N PHE A 492 12.48 9.60 -28.11
CA PHE A 492 11.98 9.16 -29.41
C PHE A 492 12.45 10.06 -30.56
N LEU A 493 13.06 11.22 -30.24
CA LEU A 493 13.85 12.08 -31.11
C LEU A 493 15.11 12.49 -30.38
N GLU A 494 16.23 12.65 -31.07
CA GLU A 494 17.52 13.01 -30.48
C GLU A 494 17.53 14.35 -29.72
N GLN A 495 16.72 15.31 -30.20
CA GLN A 495 16.62 16.66 -29.63
C GLN A 495 15.88 16.72 -28.29
N ILE A 496 15.18 15.66 -27.89
CA ILE A 496 14.40 15.64 -26.64
C ILE A 496 15.33 15.74 -25.43
N ASP A 497 15.01 16.69 -24.53
CA ASP A 497 15.69 16.80 -23.25
C ASP A 497 15.04 15.88 -22.21
N PRO A 498 15.74 14.86 -21.69
CA PRO A 498 15.23 13.98 -20.62
C PRO A 498 14.73 14.72 -19.37
N LYS A 499 15.25 15.93 -19.11
CA LYS A 499 14.91 16.73 -17.92
C LYS A 499 13.68 17.62 -18.15
N ALA A 500 13.20 17.74 -19.37
CA ALA A 500 11.99 18.50 -19.67
C ALA A 500 10.72 17.84 -19.13
N GLY A 501 10.75 16.54 -18.94
CA GLY A 501 9.63 15.71 -18.54
C GLY A 501 8.86 15.12 -19.74
N MET A 502 8.16 14.02 -19.45
CA MET A 502 7.36 13.30 -20.45
C MET A 502 5.99 12.97 -19.89
N LEU A 503 4.95 13.04 -20.75
CA LEU A 503 3.60 12.59 -20.43
C LEU A 503 3.21 11.38 -21.26
N ARG A 504 2.33 10.58 -20.68
CA ARG A 504 1.54 9.56 -21.35
C ARG A 504 0.08 9.94 -21.20
N LEU A 505 -0.57 10.30 -22.31
CA LEU A 505 -1.96 10.76 -22.33
C LEU A 505 -2.86 9.72 -22.96
N VAL A 506 -4.05 9.54 -22.38
CA VAL A 506 -5.14 8.71 -22.89
C VAL A 506 -6.46 9.44 -22.77
N MET A 507 -7.42 9.12 -23.62
CA MET A 507 -8.81 9.50 -23.49
C MET A 507 -9.51 8.57 -22.51
N GLY A 508 -10.35 9.09 -21.61
CA GLY A 508 -11.10 8.34 -20.63
C GLY A 508 -10.35 8.12 -19.30
N LEU A 509 -10.68 7.06 -18.58
CA LEU A 509 -10.03 6.71 -17.32
C LEU A 509 -8.54 6.42 -17.52
N GLY A 510 -7.72 6.74 -16.52
CA GLY A 510 -6.27 6.73 -16.62
C GLY A 510 -5.59 5.37 -16.61
N THR A 511 -6.32 4.28 -16.43
CA THR A 511 -5.79 2.91 -16.40
C THR A 511 -4.91 2.58 -17.61
N ALA A 512 -5.34 2.93 -18.80
CA ALA A 512 -4.60 2.69 -20.05
C ALA A 512 -3.32 3.55 -20.18
N ALA A 513 -3.13 4.60 -19.37
CA ALA A 513 -1.87 5.35 -19.32
C ALA A 513 -0.80 4.59 -18.50
N VAL A 514 -1.23 3.77 -17.56
CA VAL A 514 -0.39 2.99 -16.66
C VAL A 514 -0.25 1.56 -17.19
N ASP A 515 -1.38 0.87 -17.38
CA ASP A 515 -1.43 -0.52 -17.82
C ASP A 515 -1.43 -0.62 -19.34
N ARG A 516 -0.50 -1.38 -19.88
CA ARG A 516 -0.45 -1.65 -21.33
C ARG A 516 -1.28 -2.89 -21.65
N THR A 517 -2.54 -2.67 -21.97
CA THR A 517 -3.41 -3.70 -22.52
C THR A 517 -3.37 -3.68 -24.04
N GLU A 518 -3.77 -4.79 -24.67
CA GLU A 518 -3.88 -4.89 -26.13
C GLU A 518 -4.74 -3.77 -26.71
N GLY A 519 -4.21 -3.06 -27.70
CA GLY A 519 -4.88 -1.93 -28.35
C GLY A 519 -4.86 -0.62 -27.58
N SER A 520 -4.08 -0.54 -26.50
CA SER A 520 -3.92 0.69 -25.71
C SER A 520 -2.53 1.28 -25.95
N TYR A 521 -2.49 2.34 -26.75
CA TYR A 521 -1.27 3.10 -27.07
C TYR A 521 -1.43 4.52 -26.56
N PRO A 522 -0.93 4.86 -25.37
CA PRO A 522 -1.00 6.22 -24.87
C PRO A 522 -0.22 7.17 -25.77
N ARG A 523 -0.70 8.39 -25.93
CA ARG A 523 0.02 9.45 -26.63
C ARG A 523 1.23 9.85 -25.79
N LEU A 524 2.44 9.62 -26.31
CA LEU A 524 3.68 10.11 -25.69
C LEU A 524 3.89 11.59 -26.05
N VAL A 525 4.20 12.41 -25.04
CA VAL A 525 4.41 13.85 -25.18
C VAL A 525 5.67 14.23 -24.41
N SER A 526 6.67 14.74 -25.12
CA SER A 526 7.82 15.39 -24.48
C SER A 526 7.50 16.85 -24.21
N LEU A 527 7.76 17.35 -23.02
CA LEU A 527 7.31 18.69 -22.60
C LEU A 527 8.17 19.84 -23.11
N ASP A 528 9.35 19.55 -23.65
CA ASP A 528 10.15 20.51 -24.43
C ASP A 528 9.66 20.62 -25.89
N MET A 529 9.08 19.53 -26.41
CA MET A 529 8.58 19.45 -27.78
C MET A 529 7.20 18.76 -27.82
N PRO A 530 6.11 19.35 -27.27
CA PRO A 530 4.85 18.64 -27.04
C PRO A 530 4.21 18.09 -28.30
N GLN A 531 4.36 18.78 -29.44
CA GLN A 531 3.77 18.35 -30.71
C GLN A 531 4.60 17.29 -31.46
N ALA A 532 5.82 17.03 -31.02
CA ALA A 532 6.68 16.05 -31.66
C ALA A 532 6.10 14.63 -31.52
N THR A 533 6.39 13.79 -32.52
CA THR A 533 5.94 12.39 -32.55
C THR A 533 6.97 11.56 -33.30
N SER A 534 7.14 10.30 -32.87
CA SER A 534 7.95 9.32 -33.60
C SER A 534 7.30 8.84 -34.90
N CYS A 535 5.96 8.97 -35.00
CA CYS A 535 5.22 8.54 -36.18
C CYS A 535 5.28 9.61 -37.26
N THR A 536 5.73 9.27 -38.46
CA THR A 536 5.93 10.19 -39.60
C THR A 536 4.70 10.29 -40.51
N THR A 537 3.90 9.21 -40.61
CA THR A 537 2.71 9.14 -41.47
C THR A 537 1.42 9.13 -40.64
N ILE A 538 0.29 9.49 -41.27
CA ILE A 538 -1.03 9.42 -40.65
C ILE A 538 -1.39 7.96 -40.33
N ALA A 539 -1.05 7.03 -41.22
CA ALA A 539 -1.30 5.61 -41.04
C ALA A 539 -0.56 5.07 -39.78
N GLU A 540 0.72 5.45 -39.58
CA GLU A 540 1.46 5.09 -38.35
C GLU A 540 0.81 5.72 -37.12
N LYS A 541 0.43 7.00 -37.16
CA LYS A 541 -0.25 7.65 -36.04
C LYS A 541 -1.55 6.92 -35.64
N HIS A 542 -2.32 6.50 -36.64
CA HIS A 542 -3.54 5.72 -36.42
C HIS A 542 -3.22 4.31 -35.91
N GLN A 543 -2.21 3.65 -36.46
CA GLN A 543 -1.80 2.32 -36.03
C GLN A 543 -1.38 2.29 -34.53
N PHE A 544 -0.63 3.30 -34.10
CA PHE A 544 -0.10 3.42 -32.74
C PHE A 544 -0.90 4.41 -31.87
N SER A 545 -2.21 4.56 -32.13
CA SER A 545 -3.13 5.33 -31.30
C SER A 545 -3.87 4.45 -30.31
N GLN A 546 -4.45 5.08 -29.29
CA GLN A 546 -5.38 4.43 -28.39
C GLN A 546 -6.63 4.00 -29.14
N ARG A 547 -7.02 2.72 -29.03
CA ARG A 547 -8.20 2.15 -29.70
C ARG A 547 -9.38 1.93 -28.79
N LYS A 548 -9.11 1.66 -27.54
CA LYS A 548 -10.11 1.37 -26.50
C LYS A 548 -10.12 2.48 -25.47
N VAL A 549 -11.30 2.88 -25.06
CA VAL A 549 -11.55 3.89 -24.04
C VAL A 549 -12.20 3.22 -22.85
N GLU A 550 -11.73 3.52 -21.66
CA GLU A 550 -12.35 3.08 -20.43
C GLU A 550 -13.20 4.20 -19.83
N ALA A 551 -14.41 3.86 -19.45
CA ALA A 551 -15.36 4.76 -18.80
C ALA A 551 -16.19 4.00 -17.78
N VAL A 552 -16.75 4.70 -16.80
CA VAL A 552 -17.78 4.16 -15.93
C VAL A 552 -19.11 4.17 -16.67
N ASP A 553 -19.66 2.99 -16.96
CA ASP A 553 -21.01 2.84 -17.50
C ASP A 553 -22.02 2.90 -16.35
N THR A 554 -22.65 4.06 -16.22
CA THR A 554 -23.62 4.32 -15.14
C THR A 554 -24.93 3.57 -15.32
N SER A 555 -25.25 3.09 -16.52
CA SER A 555 -26.42 2.24 -16.79
C SER A 555 -26.14 0.76 -16.57
N GLY A 556 -24.90 0.31 -16.85
CA GLY A 556 -24.45 -1.06 -16.63
C GLY A 556 -23.85 -1.30 -15.24
N HIS A 557 -23.71 -0.25 -14.39
CA HIS A 557 -23.13 -0.29 -13.05
C HIS A 557 -21.73 -0.93 -13.03
N CYS A 558 -20.89 -0.61 -14.02
CA CYS A 558 -19.55 -1.19 -14.14
C CYS A 558 -18.59 -0.27 -14.89
N VAL A 559 -17.29 -0.55 -14.79
CA VAL A 559 -16.31 0.00 -15.71
C VAL A 559 -16.37 -0.79 -17.02
N ARG A 560 -16.43 -0.09 -18.12
CA ARG A 560 -16.50 -0.70 -19.46
C ARG A 560 -15.36 -0.21 -20.31
N GLN A 561 -14.71 -1.16 -20.98
CA GLN A 561 -13.74 -0.89 -22.03
C GLN A 561 -14.44 -0.96 -23.40
N MET A 562 -14.34 0.09 -24.19
CA MET A 562 -15.07 0.27 -25.45
C MET A 562 -14.15 0.67 -26.58
N TYR A 563 -14.44 0.26 -27.80
CA TYR A 563 -13.80 0.82 -28.98
C TYR A 563 -14.31 2.23 -29.26
N LEU A 564 -13.48 3.03 -29.94
CA LEU A 564 -13.83 4.42 -30.24
C LEU A 564 -15.21 4.56 -30.91
N ASP A 565 -15.53 3.70 -31.86
CA ASP A 565 -16.80 3.72 -32.61
C ASP A 565 -18.03 3.54 -31.72
N GLN A 566 -17.88 2.93 -30.56
CA GLN A 566 -18.97 2.73 -29.58
C GLN A 566 -19.24 3.96 -28.72
N ILE A 567 -18.25 4.83 -28.53
CA ILE A 567 -18.38 6.00 -27.65
C ILE A 567 -18.39 7.34 -28.44
N GLU A 568 -17.82 7.35 -29.62
CA GLU A 568 -17.65 8.57 -30.43
C GLU A 568 -18.96 9.35 -30.62
N GLY A 569 -20.09 8.65 -30.87
CA GLY A 569 -21.41 9.27 -31.05
C GLY A 569 -21.97 9.97 -29.80
N PHE A 570 -21.40 9.77 -28.62
CA PHE A 570 -21.79 10.42 -27.39
C PHE A 570 -20.90 11.64 -27.05
N LEU A 571 -19.78 11.80 -27.74
CA LEU A 571 -18.88 12.93 -27.51
C LEU A 571 -19.46 14.23 -28.09
N PRO A 572 -19.44 15.33 -27.36
CA PRO A 572 -19.70 16.64 -27.90
C PRO A 572 -18.70 16.96 -29.04
N GLU A 573 -19.14 17.65 -30.08
CA GLU A 573 -18.31 17.93 -31.26
C GLU A 573 -17.01 18.68 -30.91
N TYR A 574 -17.08 19.63 -29.97
CA TYR A 574 -15.88 20.36 -29.52
C TYR A 574 -14.83 19.41 -28.95
N LEU A 575 -15.26 18.41 -28.16
CA LEU A 575 -14.36 17.46 -27.53
C LEU A 575 -13.81 16.44 -28.56
N ALA A 576 -14.67 15.97 -29.46
CA ALA A 576 -14.23 15.11 -30.57
C ALA A 576 -13.12 15.78 -31.39
N ASN A 577 -13.26 17.09 -31.69
CA ASN A 577 -12.24 17.86 -32.40
C ASN A 577 -10.92 18.07 -31.62
N ILE A 578 -10.97 18.01 -30.30
CA ILE A 578 -9.78 18.11 -29.42
C ILE A 578 -9.05 16.76 -29.28
N LEU A 579 -9.80 15.68 -29.17
CA LEU A 579 -9.26 14.35 -28.85
C LEU A 579 -8.96 13.49 -30.09
N LEU A 580 -9.70 13.69 -31.19
CA LEU A 580 -9.65 12.82 -32.34
C LEU A 580 -9.02 13.51 -33.54
N ASP A 581 -8.18 12.79 -34.27
CA ASP A 581 -7.65 13.19 -35.58
C ASP A 581 -8.29 12.31 -36.67
N HIS A 582 -8.28 12.83 -37.94
CA HIS A 582 -8.78 12.14 -39.13
C HIS A 582 -7.68 11.36 -39.84
N ASP A 583 -7.99 10.13 -40.22
CA ASP A 583 -7.19 9.35 -41.16
C ASP A 583 -7.67 9.62 -42.61
N PHE A 584 -7.20 10.75 -43.17
CA PHE A 584 -7.59 11.20 -44.52
C PHE A 584 -7.19 10.20 -45.63
N ASP A 585 -6.15 9.42 -45.43
CA ASP A 585 -5.70 8.44 -46.42
C ASP A 585 -6.64 7.23 -46.45
N ALA A 586 -7.05 6.75 -45.24
CA ALA A 586 -8.09 5.73 -45.15
C ALA A 586 -9.44 6.23 -45.68
N GLU A 587 -9.86 7.46 -45.34
CA GLU A 587 -11.10 8.07 -45.86
C GLU A 587 -11.07 8.20 -47.39
N ARG A 588 -9.92 8.54 -47.98
CA ARG A 588 -9.76 8.59 -49.46
C ARG A 588 -9.91 7.21 -50.06
N SER A 589 -9.28 6.20 -49.49
CA SER A 589 -9.38 4.82 -49.98
C SER A 589 -10.81 4.30 -49.92
N PHE A 590 -11.60 4.65 -48.87
CA PHE A 590 -13.02 4.32 -48.81
C PHE A 590 -13.85 5.03 -49.84
N ARG A 591 -13.59 6.33 -50.07
CA ARG A 591 -14.28 7.13 -51.14
C ARG A 591 -14.02 6.55 -52.53
N GLU A 592 -12.81 6.15 -52.84
CA GLU A 592 -12.46 5.49 -54.11
C GLU A 592 -13.23 4.18 -54.33
N ARG A 593 -13.63 3.52 -53.23
CA ARG A 593 -14.50 2.31 -53.23
C ARG A 593 -16.00 2.64 -53.19
N GLY A 594 -16.36 3.92 -53.30
CA GLY A 594 -17.75 4.38 -53.24
C GLY A 594 -18.36 4.42 -51.85
N ILE A 595 -17.56 4.30 -50.78
CA ILE A 595 -18.00 4.31 -49.38
C ILE A 595 -17.66 5.70 -48.79
N ASN A 596 -18.66 6.44 -48.40
CA ASN A 596 -18.47 7.72 -47.69
C ASN A 596 -18.42 7.43 -46.15
N ARG A 597 -17.23 7.17 -45.66
CA ARG A 597 -16.99 6.88 -44.22
C ARG A 597 -15.90 7.80 -43.67
N SER A 598 -16.19 8.49 -42.57
CA SER A 598 -15.16 9.17 -41.77
C SER A 598 -14.37 8.14 -40.96
N VAL A 599 -13.06 8.30 -40.90
CA VAL A 599 -12.15 7.45 -40.13
C VAL A 599 -11.40 8.34 -39.16
N ARG A 600 -11.75 8.25 -37.89
CA ARG A 600 -11.12 9.02 -36.82
C ARG A 600 -10.36 8.08 -35.85
N PHE A 601 -9.35 8.61 -35.17
CA PHE A 601 -8.57 7.90 -34.16
C PHE A 601 -8.21 8.84 -33.01
N ILE A 602 -7.96 8.28 -31.83
CA ILE A 602 -7.63 9.04 -30.62
C ILE A 602 -6.18 9.50 -30.69
N ALA A 603 -5.98 10.83 -30.74
CA ALA A 603 -4.66 11.45 -30.85
C ALA A 603 -4.36 12.45 -29.71
N CYS A 604 -5.40 12.95 -29.03
CA CYS A 604 -5.31 14.02 -28.03
C CYS A 604 -4.60 15.29 -28.53
N SER A 605 -4.65 15.52 -29.85
CA SER A 605 -3.86 16.58 -30.52
C SER A 605 -4.24 17.98 -30.04
N GLY A 606 -5.51 18.24 -29.74
CA GLY A 606 -5.95 19.53 -29.21
C GLY A 606 -5.45 19.80 -27.78
N ILE A 607 -5.36 18.77 -26.94
CA ILE A 607 -4.75 18.90 -25.59
C ILE A 607 -3.27 19.26 -25.72
N VAL A 608 -2.53 18.53 -26.55
CA VAL A 608 -1.08 18.74 -26.77
C VAL A 608 -0.77 20.08 -27.42
N LYS A 609 -1.68 20.64 -28.25
CA LYS A 609 -1.57 21.97 -28.84
C LYS A 609 -1.81 23.10 -27.84
N ASN A 610 -2.45 22.84 -26.69
CA ASN A 610 -2.66 23.86 -25.66
C ASN A 610 -1.35 24.11 -24.90
N GLN A 611 -0.61 25.12 -25.37
CA GLN A 611 0.71 25.45 -24.80
C GLN A 611 0.64 25.87 -23.33
N ILE A 612 -0.44 26.51 -22.89
CA ILE A 612 -0.60 26.94 -21.49
C ILE A 612 -0.77 25.72 -20.59
N LEU A 613 -1.65 24.80 -20.97
CA LEU A 613 -1.88 23.54 -20.22
C LEU A 613 -0.59 22.70 -20.15
N MET A 614 0.10 22.53 -21.29
CA MET A 614 1.36 21.77 -21.31
C MET A 614 2.42 22.41 -20.43
N LYS A 615 2.52 23.74 -20.44
CA LYS A 615 3.45 24.48 -19.59
C LYS A 615 3.11 24.36 -18.10
N GLN A 616 1.84 24.46 -17.74
CA GLN A 616 1.42 24.31 -16.35
C GLN A 616 1.70 22.91 -15.80
N ILE A 617 1.45 21.84 -16.59
CA ILE A 617 1.80 20.47 -16.19
C ILE A 617 3.32 20.33 -16.02
N GLN A 618 4.11 20.92 -16.91
CA GLN A 618 5.56 20.97 -16.79
C GLN A 618 6.00 21.67 -15.50
N ASP A 619 5.43 22.85 -15.24
CA ASP A 619 5.75 23.66 -14.06
C ASP A 619 5.38 22.95 -12.76
N ILE A 620 4.23 22.24 -12.71
CA ILE A 620 3.85 21.37 -11.59
C ILE A 620 4.96 20.33 -11.34
N MET A 621 5.35 19.59 -12.38
CA MET A 621 6.35 18.52 -12.21
C MET A 621 7.72 19.05 -11.80
N GLN A 622 8.16 20.17 -12.39
CA GLN A 622 9.44 20.81 -12.03
C GLN A 622 9.42 21.36 -10.61
N LEU A 623 8.30 21.96 -10.18
CA LEU A 623 8.10 22.42 -8.82
C LEU A 623 8.17 21.25 -7.81
N LEU A 624 7.44 20.19 -8.09
CA LEU A 624 7.43 18.99 -7.26
C LEU A 624 8.81 18.33 -7.21
N GLN A 625 9.49 18.17 -8.36
CA GLN A 625 10.86 17.66 -8.41
C GLN A 625 11.83 18.48 -7.54
N LYS A 626 11.69 19.80 -7.58
CA LYS A 626 12.54 20.71 -6.78
C LYS A 626 12.29 20.53 -5.28
N GLU A 627 11.03 20.45 -4.85
CA GLU A 627 10.66 20.29 -3.43
C GLU A 627 11.00 18.90 -2.89
N TYR A 628 10.81 17.86 -3.69
CA TYR A 628 11.21 16.49 -3.34
C TYR A 628 12.73 16.28 -3.40
N GLU A 629 13.49 17.23 -3.99
CA GLU A 629 14.92 17.10 -4.32
C GLU A 629 15.19 15.80 -5.12
N TYR A 630 14.20 15.34 -5.85
CA TYR A 630 14.19 14.05 -6.53
C TYR A 630 13.21 14.06 -7.70
N PRO A 631 13.51 13.38 -8.82
CA PRO A 631 12.53 13.19 -9.87
C PRO A 631 11.24 12.57 -9.34
N VAL A 632 10.12 13.02 -9.88
CA VAL A 632 8.78 12.57 -9.47
C VAL A 632 7.98 12.04 -10.65
N ASP A 633 7.05 11.13 -10.39
CA ASP A 633 5.95 10.85 -11.28
C ASP A 633 4.63 11.37 -10.67
N ILE A 634 3.71 11.76 -11.54
CA ILE A 634 2.39 12.23 -11.17
C ILE A 634 1.32 11.49 -11.97
N GLU A 635 0.17 11.23 -11.35
CA GLU A 635 -1.05 10.85 -12.06
C GLU A 635 -2.00 12.04 -12.06
N PHE A 636 -2.61 12.32 -13.21
CA PHE A 636 -3.53 13.45 -13.34
C PHE A 636 -4.64 13.18 -14.35
N THR A 637 -5.74 13.93 -14.22
CA THR A 637 -6.78 14.01 -15.23
C THR A 637 -6.97 15.45 -15.68
N VAL A 638 -7.52 15.61 -16.88
CA VAL A 638 -7.87 16.91 -17.45
C VAL A 638 -9.32 16.87 -17.90
N ASN A 639 -10.08 17.89 -17.52
CA ASN A 639 -11.42 18.14 -18.02
C ASN A 639 -11.44 19.46 -18.79
N LEU A 640 -12.21 19.50 -19.88
CA LEU A 640 -12.38 20.70 -20.70
C LEU A 640 -13.87 21.02 -20.86
N SER A 641 -14.18 22.32 -20.79
CA SER A 641 -15.50 22.85 -21.11
C SER A 641 -15.62 23.21 -22.58
N GLU A 642 -16.84 23.42 -23.04
CA GLU A 642 -17.14 23.94 -24.39
C GLU A 642 -16.54 25.34 -24.62
N THR A 643 -16.38 26.13 -23.58
CA THR A 643 -15.80 27.50 -23.64
C THR A 643 -14.26 27.48 -23.70
N GLY A 644 -13.64 26.30 -23.63
CA GLY A 644 -12.20 26.15 -23.66
C GLY A 644 -11.53 26.31 -22.30
N GLU A 645 -12.30 26.45 -21.23
CA GLU A 645 -11.81 26.38 -19.85
C GLU A 645 -11.41 24.93 -19.53
N TYR A 646 -10.39 24.75 -18.73
CA TYR A 646 -9.95 23.43 -18.30
C TYR A 646 -9.65 23.38 -16.81
N SER A 647 -9.72 22.18 -16.27
CA SER A 647 -9.24 21.87 -14.92
C SER A 647 -8.29 20.67 -14.97
N ILE A 648 -7.31 20.69 -14.07
CA ILE A 648 -6.35 19.60 -13.86
C ILE A 648 -6.64 18.98 -12.48
N ASN A 649 -6.85 17.67 -12.41
CA ASN A 649 -6.95 16.97 -11.14
C ASN A 649 -5.67 16.19 -10.88
N LEU A 650 -4.88 16.60 -9.89
CA LEU A 650 -3.66 15.92 -9.47
C LEU A 650 -4.04 14.79 -8.50
N LEU A 651 -3.90 13.55 -8.96
CA LEU A 651 -4.41 12.35 -8.27
C LEU A 651 -3.35 11.64 -7.42
N GLN A 652 -2.09 11.73 -7.81
CA GLN A 652 -0.97 11.08 -7.12
C GLN A 652 0.33 11.80 -7.44
N CYS A 653 1.25 11.81 -6.50
CA CYS A 653 2.65 12.18 -6.71
C CYS A 653 3.54 11.30 -5.84
N ARG A 654 4.59 10.76 -6.44
CA ARG A 654 5.59 9.95 -5.73
C ARG A 654 7.00 10.22 -6.27
N PRO A 655 8.05 9.97 -5.46
CA PRO A 655 9.41 10.03 -5.95
C PRO A 655 9.66 8.92 -6.98
N LEU A 656 10.12 9.32 -8.16
CA LEU A 656 10.51 8.41 -9.23
C LEU A 656 11.90 7.84 -8.91
N LYS A 657 12.06 6.52 -8.84
CA LYS A 657 13.38 5.93 -8.65
C LYS A 657 14.22 6.19 -9.89
N VAL A 658 15.18 7.10 -9.77
CA VAL A 658 16.20 7.36 -10.78
C VAL A 658 17.53 6.92 -10.19
N PHE A 659 18.33 6.25 -10.99
CA PHE A 659 19.65 5.78 -10.56
C PHE A 659 20.56 6.97 -10.27
N LYS A 660 20.78 7.28 -8.98
CA LYS A 660 21.66 8.40 -8.54
C LYS A 660 23.14 8.05 -8.57
N ASP A 661 23.48 6.79 -8.43
CA ASP A 661 24.85 6.32 -8.52
C ASP A 661 25.14 5.79 -9.91
N ILE A 662 25.65 6.65 -10.76
CA ILE A 662 26.32 6.27 -11.99
C ILE A 662 27.63 5.60 -11.54
N GLY A 663 27.61 4.29 -11.33
CA GLY A 663 28.83 3.53 -11.12
C GLY A 663 29.81 3.81 -12.28
N LYS A 664 31.09 3.69 -12.05
CA LYS A 664 32.05 3.74 -13.15
C LYS A 664 32.14 2.35 -13.78
N ALA A 665 31.50 2.17 -14.94
CA ALA A 665 31.77 1.02 -15.80
C ALA A 665 33.06 1.32 -16.58
N GLN A 666 33.90 0.33 -16.73
CA GLN A 666 35.04 0.40 -17.66
C GLN A 666 34.79 -0.57 -18.81
N ILE A 667 34.39 -0.04 -19.93
CA ILE A 667 34.39 -0.81 -21.18
C ILE A 667 35.83 -0.82 -21.67
N PRO A 668 36.49 -2.00 -21.83
CA PRO A 668 37.84 -2.06 -22.37
C PRO A 668 37.90 -1.41 -23.77
N GLU A 669 38.95 -0.61 -24.02
CA GLU A 669 39.08 0.11 -25.30
C GLU A 669 39.43 -0.86 -26.46
N ASP A 670 40.09 -1.99 -26.16
CA ASP A 670 40.62 -2.93 -27.13
C ASP A 670 39.86 -4.27 -27.16
N ILE A 671 38.53 -4.26 -27.18
CA ILE A 671 37.76 -5.49 -27.37
C ILE A 671 37.84 -5.90 -28.85
N ALA A 672 38.41 -7.07 -29.13
CA ALA A 672 38.44 -7.61 -30.49
C ALA A 672 37.00 -7.75 -31.01
N GLU A 673 36.72 -7.25 -32.22
CA GLU A 673 35.40 -7.24 -32.82
C GLU A 673 34.73 -8.61 -32.88
N GLU A 674 35.56 -9.65 -33.12
CA GLU A 674 35.15 -11.06 -33.15
C GLU A 674 34.65 -11.58 -31.82
N LYS A 675 34.94 -10.91 -30.69
CA LYS A 675 34.47 -11.28 -29.35
C LYS A 675 33.18 -10.58 -28.94
N ILE A 676 32.77 -9.53 -29.65
CA ILE A 676 31.55 -8.77 -29.32
C ILE A 676 30.31 -9.54 -29.81
N ILE A 677 29.38 -9.81 -28.88
CA ILE A 677 28.08 -10.44 -29.16
C ILE A 677 27.01 -9.37 -29.39
N LEU A 678 26.99 -8.35 -28.55
CA LEU A 678 26.05 -7.21 -28.63
C LEU A 678 26.78 -5.92 -28.32
N GLU A 679 26.55 -4.90 -29.12
CA GLU A 679 26.98 -3.54 -28.87
C GLU A 679 25.88 -2.56 -29.22
N ASN A 680 25.42 -1.82 -28.21
CA ASN A 680 24.36 -0.84 -28.31
C ASN A 680 24.85 0.56 -27.88
N VAL A 681 24.31 1.58 -28.53
CA VAL A 681 24.48 2.99 -28.13
C VAL A 681 23.11 3.64 -27.96
N HIS A 682 22.98 4.50 -26.96
CA HIS A 682 21.75 5.26 -26.67
C HIS A 682 20.47 4.39 -26.49
N SER A 683 20.62 3.12 -26.10
CA SER A 683 19.51 2.17 -25.98
C SER A 683 19.53 1.33 -24.70
N SER A 684 20.36 1.67 -23.75
CA SER A 684 20.45 0.99 -22.47
C SER A 684 20.00 1.85 -21.30
N MET A 685 19.58 1.18 -20.24
CA MET A 685 19.12 1.78 -19.02
C MET A 685 19.48 0.87 -17.84
N GLY A 686 19.77 1.46 -16.70
CA GLY A 686 20.19 0.76 -15.49
C GLY A 686 21.47 1.36 -14.93
N LEU A 687 22.12 0.69 -13.98
CA LEU A 687 23.39 1.17 -13.40
C LEU A 687 24.55 1.00 -14.37
N SER A 688 25.50 1.97 -14.35
CA SER A 688 26.81 1.75 -14.99
C SER A 688 27.57 0.70 -14.21
N ARG A 689 27.76 -0.47 -14.80
CA ARG A 689 28.45 -1.60 -14.16
C ARG A 689 28.94 -2.62 -15.16
N ASN A 690 29.92 -3.42 -14.73
CA ASN A 690 30.37 -4.63 -15.42
C ASN A 690 29.82 -5.84 -14.67
N VAL A 691 29.23 -6.76 -15.40
CA VAL A 691 28.61 -7.97 -14.83
C VAL A 691 29.05 -9.19 -15.63
N LYS A 692 29.62 -10.16 -14.92
CA LYS A 692 29.90 -11.46 -15.52
C LYS A 692 28.60 -12.25 -15.59
N ILE A 693 28.19 -12.64 -16.79
CA ILE A 693 26.96 -13.39 -17.04
C ILE A 693 27.26 -14.89 -16.94
N ASP A 694 26.50 -15.63 -16.13
CA ASP A 694 26.57 -17.07 -15.98
C ASP A 694 25.70 -17.81 -17.01
N HIS A 695 24.53 -17.26 -17.35
CA HIS A 695 23.59 -17.87 -18.28
C HIS A 695 22.93 -16.81 -19.15
N ILE A 696 22.76 -17.15 -20.44
CA ILE A 696 22.00 -16.31 -21.38
C ILE A 696 20.79 -17.12 -21.83
N VAL A 697 19.61 -16.60 -21.58
CA VAL A 697 18.33 -17.15 -22.03
C VAL A 697 17.92 -16.38 -23.27
N LEU A 698 17.94 -17.03 -24.43
CA LEU A 698 17.53 -16.45 -25.70
C LEU A 698 16.21 -17.07 -26.14
N VAL A 699 15.21 -16.23 -26.37
CA VAL A 699 14.01 -16.62 -27.13
C VAL A 699 14.24 -16.24 -28.58
N ASP A 700 14.37 -17.25 -29.47
CA ASP A 700 14.59 -17.00 -30.90
C ASP A 700 13.42 -16.25 -31.52
N PRO A 701 13.63 -15.02 -32.05
CA PRO A 701 12.56 -14.18 -32.57
C PRO A 701 11.76 -14.84 -33.69
N ILE A 702 12.44 -15.52 -34.62
CA ILE A 702 11.79 -16.11 -35.82
C ILE A 702 10.97 -17.32 -35.38
N ALA A 703 11.54 -18.21 -34.57
CA ALA A 703 10.84 -19.37 -34.07
C ALA A 703 9.64 -19.00 -33.20
N TYR A 704 9.76 -17.96 -32.33
CA TYR A 704 8.68 -17.46 -31.50
C TYR A 704 7.50 -16.91 -32.33
N TYR A 705 7.75 -16.06 -33.32
CA TYR A 705 6.67 -15.50 -34.11
C TYR A 705 5.99 -16.52 -35.03
N ASN A 706 6.71 -17.58 -35.45
CA ASN A 706 6.17 -18.69 -36.20
C ASN A 706 5.41 -19.71 -35.35
N MET A 707 5.55 -19.66 -34.01
CA MET A 707 4.84 -20.53 -33.10
C MET A 707 3.34 -20.23 -33.09
N PRO A 708 2.45 -21.25 -32.97
CA PRO A 708 1.01 -21.06 -32.84
C PRO A 708 0.65 -20.16 -31.64
N TYR A 709 -0.27 -19.22 -31.85
CA TYR A 709 -0.66 -18.22 -30.82
C TYR A 709 -0.96 -18.84 -29.44
N VAL A 710 -1.73 -19.96 -29.44
CA VAL A 710 -2.12 -20.68 -28.22
C VAL A 710 -0.92 -21.24 -27.43
N ARG A 711 0.21 -21.44 -28.09
CA ARG A 711 1.44 -22.01 -27.51
C ARG A 711 2.39 -20.94 -26.95
N LYS A 712 2.32 -19.71 -27.41
CA LYS A 712 3.21 -18.60 -27.01
C LYS A 712 3.26 -18.37 -25.50
N PRO A 713 2.16 -18.45 -24.71
CA PRO A 713 2.22 -18.33 -23.26
C PRO A 713 3.08 -19.39 -22.55
N ASN A 714 3.34 -20.54 -23.21
CA ASN A 714 4.21 -21.57 -22.63
C ASN A 714 5.68 -21.12 -22.60
N VAL A 715 6.09 -20.20 -23.47
CA VAL A 715 7.43 -19.59 -23.44
C VAL A 715 7.60 -18.78 -22.14
N ALA A 716 6.62 -17.96 -21.77
CA ALA A 716 6.63 -17.21 -20.50
C ALA A 716 6.71 -18.14 -19.27
N LYS A 717 5.93 -19.24 -19.29
CA LYS A 717 5.98 -20.24 -18.21
C LYS A 717 7.35 -20.91 -18.11
N LEU A 718 8.01 -21.18 -19.26
CA LEU A 718 9.35 -21.75 -19.25
C LEU A 718 10.37 -20.76 -18.66
N ILE A 719 10.29 -19.47 -19.01
CA ILE A 719 11.14 -18.44 -18.42
C ILE A 719 10.92 -18.38 -16.88
N GLY A 720 9.68 -18.41 -16.42
CA GLY A 720 9.36 -18.51 -15.00
C GLY A 720 9.94 -19.74 -14.32
N THR A 721 9.95 -20.90 -15.00
CA THR A 721 10.57 -22.13 -14.49
C THR A 721 12.09 -21.98 -14.33
N ILE A 722 12.75 -21.30 -15.29
CA ILE A 722 14.20 -21.00 -15.23
C ILE A 722 14.47 -20.08 -14.04
N THR A 723 13.72 -19.01 -13.90
CA THR A 723 13.78 -18.08 -12.76
C THR A 723 13.67 -18.83 -11.43
N TRP A 724 12.66 -19.66 -11.26
CA TRP A 724 12.45 -20.46 -10.04
C TRP A 724 13.62 -21.37 -9.72
N LYS A 725 14.20 -22.02 -10.73
CA LYS A 725 15.33 -22.97 -10.55
C LYS A 725 16.60 -22.28 -10.07
N TYR A 726 16.81 -21.02 -10.44
CA TYR A 726 17.97 -20.23 -10.05
C TYR A 726 17.71 -19.26 -8.88
N LYS A 727 16.47 -19.17 -8.40
CA LYS A 727 16.10 -18.32 -7.29
C LYS A 727 17.01 -18.54 -6.07
N GLY A 728 17.62 -17.44 -5.60
CA GLY A 728 18.52 -17.44 -4.44
C GLY A 728 19.88 -18.11 -4.65
N LYS A 729 20.26 -18.46 -5.89
CA LYS A 729 21.55 -19.14 -6.19
C LYS A 729 22.68 -18.18 -6.61
N ASN A 730 22.46 -16.87 -6.53
CA ASN A 730 23.46 -15.85 -6.93
C ASN A 730 24.02 -16.08 -8.34
N LYS A 731 23.13 -16.36 -9.31
CA LYS A 731 23.48 -16.51 -10.72
C LYS A 731 23.09 -15.28 -11.50
N HIS A 732 24.04 -14.70 -12.23
CA HIS A 732 23.79 -13.56 -13.08
C HIS A 732 23.31 -14.05 -14.45
N MET A 733 22.06 -13.77 -14.78
CA MET A 733 21.42 -14.21 -16.00
C MET A 733 21.04 -13.03 -16.90
N LEU A 734 21.22 -13.17 -18.21
CA LEU A 734 20.73 -12.26 -19.22
C LEU A 734 19.54 -12.89 -19.95
N LEU A 735 18.41 -12.19 -20.02
CA LEU A 735 17.25 -12.60 -20.83
C LEU A 735 17.20 -11.79 -22.12
N MET A 736 17.11 -12.46 -23.25
CA MET A 736 16.97 -11.88 -24.60
C MET A 736 15.65 -12.35 -25.21
N VAL A 737 14.72 -11.45 -25.48
CA VAL A 737 13.35 -11.78 -25.92
C VAL A 737 12.92 -10.96 -27.12
N PRO A 738 12.12 -11.53 -28.04
CA PRO A 738 11.51 -10.78 -29.12
C PRO A 738 10.39 -9.87 -28.59
N GLY A 739 10.38 -8.63 -29.03
CA GLY A 739 9.33 -7.68 -28.71
C GLY A 739 9.30 -7.25 -27.24
N ARG A 740 8.15 -6.80 -26.78
CA ARG A 740 7.95 -6.31 -25.40
C ARG A 740 7.90 -7.44 -24.40
N ILE A 741 8.65 -7.28 -23.32
CA ILE A 741 8.51 -8.14 -22.17
C ILE A 741 7.31 -7.70 -21.32
N GLY A 742 6.60 -8.68 -20.75
CA GLY A 742 5.44 -8.37 -19.86
C GLY A 742 4.22 -7.80 -20.55
N THR A 743 4.14 -7.96 -21.86
CA THR A 743 2.90 -7.64 -22.59
C THR A 743 1.80 -8.66 -22.30
N SER A 744 0.55 -8.24 -22.28
CA SER A 744 -0.60 -9.16 -22.21
C SER A 744 -0.88 -9.86 -23.55
N SER A 745 -0.33 -9.32 -24.66
CA SER A 745 -0.52 -9.87 -26.00
C SER A 745 0.73 -10.61 -26.49
N PRO A 746 0.64 -11.92 -26.72
CA PRO A 746 1.76 -12.72 -27.27
C PRO A 746 2.21 -12.30 -28.68
N GLU A 747 1.48 -11.46 -29.38
CA GLU A 747 1.87 -10.91 -30.70
C GLU A 747 2.82 -9.72 -30.55
N LEU A 748 2.76 -9.02 -29.42
CA LEU A 748 3.63 -7.86 -29.16
C LEU A 748 4.94 -8.25 -28.50
N GLY A 749 5.05 -9.47 -27.99
CA GLY A 749 6.23 -9.96 -27.32
C GLY A 749 5.91 -11.13 -26.37
N VAL A 750 6.78 -11.40 -25.42
CA VAL A 750 6.62 -12.54 -24.50
C VAL A 750 5.79 -12.13 -23.27
N PRO A 751 4.63 -12.79 -23.01
CA PRO A 751 3.69 -12.39 -21.96
C PRO A 751 4.13 -12.87 -20.57
N THR A 752 5.29 -12.38 -20.10
CA THR A 752 5.81 -12.65 -18.75
C THR A 752 5.23 -11.72 -17.73
N THR A 753 5.21 -12.15 -16.46
CA THR A 753 5.02 -11.26 -15.30
C THR A 753 6.39 -10.87 -14.73
N PHE A 754 6.44 -9.85 -13.88
CA PHE A 754 7.69 -9.51 -13.20
C PHE A 754 8.24 -10.68 -12.37
N ALA A 755 7.40 -11.49 -11.76
CA ALA A 755 7.82 -12.67 -11.01
C ALA A 755 8.57 -13.69 -11.88
N ASP A 756 8.23 -13.77 -13.18
CA ASP A 756 8.89 -14.69 -14.12
C ASP A 756 10.30 -14.23 -14.51
N ILE A 757 10.62 -12.94 -14.36
CA ILE A 757 11.87 -12.35 -14.85
C ILE A 757 12.76 -11.75 -13.77
N SER A 758 12.34 -11.80 -12.58
CA SER A 758 12.90 -11.07 -11.43
C SER A 758 14.28 -11.51 -10.96
N GLU A 759 14.76 -12.70 -11.36
CA GLU A 759 16.12 -13.17 -11.05
C GLU A 759 17.12 -12.86 -12.18
N PHE A 760 16.68 -12.21 -13.26
CA PHE A 760 17.59 -11.79 -14.31
C PHE A 760 18.32 -10.50 -13.94
N GLU A 761 19.62 -10.47 -14.24
CA GLU A 761 20.49 -9.32 -14.03
C GLU A 761 20.26 -8.26 -15.11
N ALA A 762 19.96 -8.71 -16.32
CA ALA A 762 19.70 -7.85 -17.46
C ALA A 762 18.64 -8.45 -18.39
N ILE A 763 17.93 -7.56 -19.07
CA ILE A 763 16.91 -7.88 -20.07
C ILE A 763 17.22 -7.12 -21.35
N CYS A 764 17.16 -7.84 -22.48
CA CYS A 764 17.35 -7.31 -23.82
C CYS A 764 16.11 -7.63 -24.68
N GLU A 765 15.39 -6.61 -25.11
CA GLU A 765 14.32 -6.75 -26.09
C GLU A 765 14.90 -6.73 -27.51
N ILE A 766 14.42 -7.58 -28.41
CA ILE A 766 14.93 -7.73 -29.78
C ILE A 766 13.84 -7.29 -30.76
N GLU A 767 14.14 -6.30 -31.60
CA GLU A 767 13.32 -5.93 -32.75
C GLU A 767 13.35 -7.01 -33.83
N GLU A 768 12.17 -7.44 -34.32
CA GLU A 768 12.04 -8.36 -35.45
C GLU A 768 11.19 -7.72 -36.55
N LYS A 769 11.85 -7.23 -37.59
CA LYS A 769 11.19 -6.53 -38.71
C LYS A 769 10.18 -7.37 -39.48
N LYS A 770 10.37 -8.69 -39.55
CA LYS A 770 9.44 -9.59 -40.24
C LYS A 770 8.09 -9.70 -39.58
N ALA A 771 8.03 -9.42 -38.27
CA ALA A 771 6.80 -9.41 -37.51
C ALA A 771 6.08 -8.05 -37.54
N GLY A 772 6.63 -7.02 -38.19
CA GLY A 772 6.10 -5.65 -38.21
C GLY A 772 6.20 -4.95 -36.87
N TYR A 773 7.10 -5.41 -36.02
CA TYR A 773 7.25 -4.94 -34.64
C TYR A 773 8.44 -3.96 -34.54
N ASN A 774 8.15 -2.76 -34.02
CA ASN A 774 9.18 -1.84 -33.54
C ASN A 774 9.19 -1.92 -32.03
N PRO A 775 10.26 -2.35 -31.35
CA PRO A 775 10.28 -2.36 -29.89
C PRO A 775 10.16 -0.94 -29.39
N GLU A 776 8.97 -0.60 -28.88
CA GLU A 776 8.89 0.51 -27.94
C GLU A 776 9.53 0.00 -26.67
N LEU A 777 10.51 0.73 -26.15
CA LEU A 777 11.05 0.48 -24.84
C LEU A 777 9.91 0.44 -23.83
N SER A 778 9.93 -0.51 -22.89
CA SER A 778 8.84 -0.71 -21.91
C SER A 778 8.70 0.42 -20.87
N TYR A 779 9.14 1.64 -21.22
CA TYR A 779 9.10 2.81 -20.35
C TYR A 779 7.68 3.16 -19.91
N GLY A 780 7.51 3.38 -18.62
CA GLY A 780 6.24 3.83 -18.02
C GLY A 780 5.17 2.73 -17.94
N SER A 781 5.50 1.45 -18.17
CA SER A 781 4.68 0.33 -17.74
C SER A 781 5.04 -0.09 -16.31
N HIS A 782 4.17 -0.84 -15.63
CA HIS A 782 4.48 -1.39 -14.31
C HIS A 782 5.72 -2.26 -14.33
N ILE A 783 5.90 -3.07 -15.36
CA ILE A 783 7.10 -3.90 -15.56
C ILE A 783 8.36 -3.06 -15.67
N PHE A 784 8.30 -1.95 -16.40
CA PHE A 784 9.44 -1.05 -16.50
C PHE A 784 9.84 -0.48 -15.14
N GLN A 785 8.87 -0.02 -14.33
CA GLN A 785 9.16 0.44 -12.98
C GLN A 785 9.73 -0.69 -12.11
N ASP A 786 9.18 -1.89 -12.22
CA ASP A 786 9.70 -3.05 -11.50
C ASP A 786 11.16 -3.35 -11.87
N LEU A 787 11.52 -3.26 -13.16
CA LEU A 787 12.91 -3.42 -13.61
C LEU A 787 13.82 -2.36 -13.01
N VAL A 788 13.38 -1.10 -13.03
CA VAL A 788 14.13 0.03 -12.44
C VAL A 788 14.30 -0.17 -10.93
N GLU A 789 13.23 -0.55 -10.24
CA GLU A 789 13.27 -0.75 -8.79
C GLU A 789 14.09 -1.96 -8.35
N ALA A 790 14.09 -3.01 -9.16
CA ALA A 790 14.90 -4.20 -8.93
C ALA A 790 16.35 -4.05 -9.40
N GLU A 791 16.71 -2.89 -9.98
CA GLU A 791 18.04 -2.62 -10.52
C GLU A 791 18.42 -3.55 -11.67
N ILE A 792 17.42 -4.10 -12.39
CA ILE A 792 17.64 -4.94 -13.57
C ILE A 792 18.05 -4.03 -14.73
N LEU A 793 19.20 -4.33 -15.34
CA LEU A 793 19.66 -3.62 -16.51
C LEU A 793 18.76 -3.93 -17.69
N TYR A 794 18.37 -2.90 -18.43
CA TYR A 794 17.52 -3.03 -19.60
C TYR A 794 18.19 -2.46 -20.84
N THR A 795 18.07 -3.18 -21.96
CA THR A 795 18.53 -2.71 -23.28
C THR A 795 17.62 -3.26 -24.38
N ALA A 796 17.74 -2.72 -25.58
CA ALA A 796 17.03 -3.26 -26.74
C ALA A 796 17.92 -3.28 -27.99
N VAL A 797 17.74 -4.32 -28.80
CA VAL A 797 18.36 -4.45 -30.12
C VAL A 797 17.43 -3.84 -31.17
N PHE A 798 17.90 -2.82 -31.84
CA PHE A 798 17.20 -2.15 -32.93
C PHE A 798 17.80 -2.48 -34.30
N ALA A 799 16.97 -2.49 -35.29
CA ALA A 799 17.43 -2.62 -36.70
C ALA A 799 17.90 -1.27 -37.30
N ASN A 800 18.47 -0.39 -36.48
CA ASN A 800 18.96 0.93 -36.86
C ASN A 800 20.35 1.21 -36.24
N GLU A 801 20.82 2.44 -36.30
CA GLU A 801 22.14 2.91 -35.84
C GLU A 801 22.38 2.76 -34.32
N LYS A 802 21.35 2.50 -33.51
CA LYS A 802 21.49 2.30 -32.07
C LYS A 802 22.13 0.95 -31.71
N THR A 803 21.99 -0.04 -32.57
CA THR A 803 22.67 -1.34 -32.43
C THR A 803 23.83 -1.40 -33.44
N LEU A 804 25.04 -1.21 -32.91
CA LEU A 804 26.24 -1.23 -33.72
C LEU A 804 26.59 -2.67 -34.13
N ARG A 805 26.32 -3.64 -33.23
CA ARG A 805 26.57 -5.06 -33.48
C ARG A 805 25.57 -5.93 -32.72
N PHE A 806 25.10 -6.97 -33.40
CA PHE A 806 24.33 -8.06 -32.79
C PHE A 806 24.63 -9.35 -33.53
N ALA A 807 25.31 -10.30 -32.86
CA ALA A 807 25.82 -11.56 -33.38
C ALA A 807 25.34 -12.74 -32.52
N PRO A 808 24.01 -13.03 -32.49
CA PRO A 808 23.43 -14.08 -31.65
C PRO A 808 23.90 -15.47 -32.03
N GLU A 809 24.40 -15.70 -33.26
CA GLU A 809 24.98 -16.95 -33.72
C GLU A 809 26.19 -17.37 -32.90
N LYS A 810 26.90 -16.44 -32.26
CA LYS A 810 28.04 -16.77 -31.38
C LYS A 810 27.61 -17.44 -30.08
N LEU A 811 26.34 -17.26 -29.68
CA LEU A 811 25.80 -17.94 -28.50
C LEU A 811 25.77 -19.48 -28.72
N ALA A 812 25.68 -19.96 -29.96
CA ALA A 812 25.73 -21.39 -30.26
C ALA A 812 27.07 -22.06 -29.91
N GLU A 813 28.12 -21.28 -29.63
CA GLU A 813 29.42 -21.81 -29.16
C GLU A 813 29.33 -22.28 -27.68
N TYR A 814 28.30 -21.83 -26.94
CA TYR A 814 28.07 -22.23 -25.54
C TYR A 814 27.17 -23.48 -25.47
N PRO A 815 27.32 -24.31 -24.43
CA PRO A 815 26.40 -25.42 -24.20
C PRO A 815 24.96 -24.93 -23.98
N ASP A 816 24.04 -25.46 -24.79
CA ASP A 816 22.60 -25.22 -24.56
C ASP A 816 22.07 -26.25 -23.57
N ILE A 817 21.62 -25.75 -22.41
CA ILE A 817 21.13 -26.56 -21.30
C ILE A 817 19.61 -26.51 -21.15
N VAL A 818 18.87 -26.05 -22.16
CA VAL A 818 17.40 -25.91 -22.12
C VAL A 818 16.68 -27.21 -21.75
N SER A 819 17.26 -28.36 -22.11
CA SER A 819 16.73 -29.67 -21.74
C SER A 819 16.65 -29.95 -20.23
N LEU A 820 17.30 -29.12 -19.39
CA LEU A 820 17.17 -29.21 -17.93
C LEU A 820 15.88 -28.58 -17.41
N PHE A 821 15.13 -27.84 -18.25
CA PHE A 821 13.98 -27.04 -17.86
C PHE A 821 12.68 -27.47 -18.56
N THR A 822 12.77 -28.11 -19.73
CA THR A 822 11.60 -28.57 -20.46
C THR A 822 11.92 -29.83 -21.27
N GLU A 823 10.94 -30.72 -21.42
CA GLU A 823 10.97 -31.86 -22.36
C GLU A 823 10.21 -31.58 -23.66
N ASP A 824 9.51 -30.45 -23.76
CA ASP A 824 8.71 -30.05 -24.93
C ASP A 824 9.62 -29.74 -26.13
N PRO A 825 9.55 -30.53 -27.24
CA PRO A 825 10.45 -30.35 -28.41
C PRO A 825 10.24 -28.99 -29.08
N GLU A 826 9.02 -28.45 -29.10
CA GLU A 826 8.73 -27.15 -29.70
C GLU A 826 9.33 -26.02 -28.89
N LEU A 827 9.24 -26.08 -27.57
CA LEU A 827 9.86 -25.07 -26.70
C LEU A 827 11.40 -25.11 -26.77
N LYS A 828 11.99 -26.28 -26.94
CA LYS A 828 13.47 -26.43 -27.16
C LYS A 828 13.96 -25.80 -28.47
N GLN A 829 13.08 -25.59 -29.45
CA GLN A 829 13.42 -24.90 -30.71
C GLN A 829 13.27 -23.39 -30.60
N VAL A 830 12.50 -22.90 -29.61
CA VAL A 830 12.17 -21.48 -29.43
C VAL A 830 12.98 -20.84 -28.33
N VAL A 831 13.29 -21.58 -27.27
CA VAL A 831 14.01 -21.05 -26.08
C VAL A 831 15.32 -21.82 -25.95
N HIS A 832 16.41 -21.07 -25.87
CA HIS A 832 17.76 -21.58 -25.62
C HIS A 832 18.30 -21.07 -24.31
N VAL A 833 18.99 -21.89 -23.55
CA VAL A 833 19.63 -21.52 -22.29
C VAL A 833 21.12 -21.82 -22.38
N TYR A 834 21.91 -20.83 -22.70
CA TYR A 834 23.34 -20.97 -22.89
C TYR A 834 24.08 -20.84 -21.54
N ASP A 835 24.90 -21.86 -21.22
CA ASP A 835 25.77 -21.85 -20.03
C ASP A 835 27.13 -21.20 -20.37
N THR A 836 27.30 -19.95 -19.90
CA THR A 836 28.50 -19.14 -20.10
C THR A 836 29.47 -19.23 -18.91
N SER A 837 29.20 -20.09 -17.94
CA SER A 837 30.02 -20.19 -16.72
C SER A 837 31.45 -20.67 -16.95
N LYS A 838 31.68 -21.43 -18.03
CA LYS A 838 33.02 -21.98 -18.39
C LYS A 838 33.85 -21.06 -19.29
N VAL A 839 33.18 -20.28 -20.14
CA VAL A 839 33.83 -19.28 -21.01
C VAL A 839 33.23 -17.96 -20.61
N SER A 840 34.03 -17.08 -19.99
CA SER A 840 33.55 -15.85 -19.39
C SER A 840 32.89 -14.95 -20.42
N CYS A 841 31.64 -14.57 -20.15
CA CYS A 841 30.90 -13.58 -20.91
C CYS A 841 30.59 -12.37 -19.99
N GLU A 842 30.94 -11.18 -20.42
CA GLU A 842 30.80 -9.98 -19.60
C GLU A 842 29.88 -8.95 -20.29
N LEU A 843 28.96 -8.40 -19.50
CA LEU A 843 28.06 -7.32 -19.90
C LEU A 843 28.54 -6.04 -19.21
N CYS A 844 28.95 -5.07 -20.02
CA CYS A 844 29.39 -3.76 -19.57
C CYS A 844 28.37 -2.71 -20.01
N ASN A 845 27.84 -1.93 -19.08
CA ASN A 845 26.94 -0.83 -19.37
C ASN A 845 27.54 0.48 -18.83
N ASP A 846 27.82 1.41 -19.71
CA ASP A 846 28.34 2.73 -19.42
C ASP A 846 27.30 3.81 -19.81
N LEU A 847 26.60 4.30 -18.80
CA LEU A 847 25.58 5.33 -18.98
C LEU A 847 26.16 6.73 -19.29
N GLN A 848 27.43 7.00 -18.92
CA GLN A 848 28.04 8.29 -19.22
C GLN A 848 28.29 8.45 -20.72
N ASN A 849 28.76 7.37 -21.36
CA ASN A 849 29.00 7.30 -22.79
C ASN A 849 27.82 6.71 -23.54
N GLU A 850 26.71 6.41 -22.84
CA GLU A 850 25.48 5.80 -23.40
C GLU A 850 25.79 4.55 -24.24
N ARG A 851 26.74 3.70 -23.79
CA ARG A 851 27.24 2.53 -24.50
C ARG A 851 27.09 1.26 -23.68
N LEU A 852 26.61 0.20 -24.31
CA LEU A 852 26.51 -1.13 -23.71
C LEU A 852 27.20 -2.14 -24.60
N VAL A 853 28.02 -3.03 -24.01
CA VAL A 853 28.72 -4.08 -24.73
C VAL A 853 28.60 -5.42 -23.99
N LEU A 854 28.20 -6.47 -24.70
CA LEU A 854 28.27 -7.87 -24.28
C LEU A 854 29.34 -8.56 -25.10
N TYR A 855 30.34 -9.12 -24.45
CA TYR A 855 31.48 -9.75 -25.13
C TYR A 855 32.01 -10.98 -24.41
N GLN A 856 32.71 -11.86 -25.18
CA GLN A 856 33.49 -12.98 -24.66
C GLN A 856 34.84 -12.47 -24.13
N GLN A 857 35.20 -12.82 -22.91
CA GLN A 857 36.54 -12.47 -22.36
C GLN A 857 37.71 -13.19 -23.02
#